data_9eff55cf7c7646af07d132a3738090ee
#
_entry.id   9eff55cf7c7646af07d132a3738090ee
#
_cell.length_a   1.000
_cell.length_b   1.000
_cell.length_c   1.000
_cell.angle_alpha   90.00
_cell.angle_beta   90.00
_cell.angle_gamma   90.00
#
_symmetry.space_group_name_H-M   'P 1'
#
loop_
_entity.id
_entity.type
_entity.pdbx_description
1 polymer ?
#
loop_
_entity_poly.entity_id
_entity_poly.type
_entity_poly.pdbx_seq_one_letter_code
_entity_poly.pdbx_strand_id
1 'polypeptide(L)'
;MKNQHITMPALALRGLVIFPGMILHFDIARDRSINAVEEAIEHNDRRIFLVTQIDEDVDEVAAENLYKTGVVAEIRQTLNTPDGARRVLVQGLYTAKLCGISQDDPFLVSDITPMPALSDTLSAAEKTAFIRTIHTEFKQYSEMSPRMPIELYRGILAEKDLSKLIDLIVFNVYLRVEDKQALLSCLSLRKRAELLVKFLAKEVDIVRLEQDINEEVKEALDKNQREFYLREQMRAISRQLGEFDDPQSEAFEYMDKIEECGFDEDTEEKLIKECEKLMHLSPGSQEAAVVRTYLDTVLDMPWNIYTHGKTDIAKAEKQLDHDHYGMKKVKERILEIVALNQWKDADKKGQIICLVGPPGVGKTSVAKSIATALGRKYARVSLGGVRDEADIRGHRKTYIGAMPGRIVNALKQAKSMNPVILFDEIDKMGTDYKGDPASAMLEVLDSEQNVAFRDHYLEIPIDLSNVLFITTANTLDTIPAPLLDRMDVIELGSYTREEKFHIAKEHLVPKQLKKHGIKPQVRFANDAIYSIIDFYTKEAGVRKLERNIAKICRMTLKKLASGEAEKINIKAKDIEGYLGARKYTGETISKQDEIGAVNGLAWTSVGGTLLPLEVLVMEGTGKIELTGSLGDVMKESAKIAVSLTRSLSRKYEIDPDFYKNKDIHIHAPEGAVPKDGPSAGVTMTTALVSALSGIPVRRDVAMTGEITLRGKVLPIGGLREKTMAAYSAGIKTVVIPDENKADMKDLDDVILSNMSFVLAENIDTVLNTALVKPNVTAAKKSNEKLPSAKPRASRKPGKNAVKEI
;
A
#
# COMPACT_ATOMS: atom_id res chain seq x y z
N MET A 1 -33.24 -44.31 60.28
CA MET A 1 -34.39 -43.54 59.71
C MET A 1 -34.51 -43.93 58.27
N LYS A 2 -35.70 -44.34 57.83
CA LYS A 2 -35.97 -44.73 56.44
C LYS A 2 -35.72 -43.50 55.57
N ASN A 3 -35.01 -43.69 54.48
CA ASN A 3 -34.79 -42.61 53.44
C ASN A 3 -36.14 -42.14 52.94
N GLN A 4 -36.61 -41.00 53.50
CA GLN A 4 -37.82 -40.33 53.00
C GLN A 4 -37.38 -39.46 51.85
N HIS A 5 -37.65 -39.90 50.64
CA HIS A 5 -37.57 -39.06 49.45
C HIS A 5 -38.72 -38.06 49.54
N ILE A 6 -38.39 -36.79 49.41
CA ILE A 6 -39.38 -35.70 49.44
C ILE A 6 -39.24 -35.00 48.09
N THR A 7 -40.35 -34.87 47.40
CA THR A 7 -40.43 -34.12 46.14
C THR A 7 -40.98 -32.72 46.45
N MET A 8 -40.23 -31.66 46.00
CA MET A 8 -40.66 -30.28 46.22
C MET A 8 -40.14 -29.32 45.13
N PRO A 9 -40.79 -28.14 45.00
CA PRO A 9 -40.27 -27.09 44.11
C PRO A 9 -38.86 -26.72 44.47
N ALA A 10 -38.01 -26.45 43.44
CA ALA A 10 -36.62 -26.09 43.62
C ALA A 10 -36.30 -24.80 42.91
N LEU A 11 -35.33 -24.09 43.46
CA LEU A 11 -34.79 -22.86 42.88
C LEU A 11 -33.29 -22.97 42.75
N ALA A 12 -32.80 -22.77 41.53
CA ALA A 12 -31.35 -22.71 41.25
C ALA A 12 -30.85 -21.29 41.55
N LEU A 13 -29.86 -21.20 42.44
CA LEU A 13 -29.22 -19.94 42.83
C LEU A 13 -27.91 -19.74 42.09
N ARG A 14 -27.65 -18.50 41.65
CA ARG A 14 -26.39 -18.12 41.03
C ARG A 14 -25.50 -17.37 42.04
N GLY A 15 -24.26 -17.81 42.24
CA GLY A 15 -23.27 -17.16 43.09
C GLY A 15 -23.65 -17.14 44.59
N LEU A 16 -24.70 -17.83 44.99
CA LEU A 16 -25.23 -17.74 46.34
C LEU A 16 -25.41 -19.13 46.95
N VAL A 17 -24.86 -19.29 48.15
CA VAL A 17 -25.03 -20.51 48.97
C VAL A 17 -25.78 -20.17 50.25
N ILE A 18 -26.89 -20.84 50.51
CA ILE A 18 -27.70 -20.64 51.71
C ILE A 18 -27.40 -21.73 52.73
N PHE A 19 -27.39 -21.36 54.00
CA PHE A 19 -27.17 -22.30 55.12
C PHE A 19 -28.41 -22.38 55.99
N PRO A 20 -28.58 -23.48 56.73
CA PRO A 20 -29.65 -23.57 57.74
C PRO A 20 -29.54 -22.45 58.76
N GLY A 21 -30.70 -21.83 59.13
CA GLY A 21 -30.77 -20.71 60.04
C GLY A 21 -30.52 -19.35 59.39
N MET A 22 -30.00 -19.29 58.15
CA MET A 22 -29.74 -18.03 57.42
C MET A 22 -31.05 -17.40 56.94
N ILE A 23 -31.21 -16.10 57.17
CA ILE A 23 -32.30 -15.29 56.64
C ILE A 23 -31.70 -14.38 55.57
N LEU A 24 -32.17 -14.52 54.35
CA LEU A 24 -31.64 -13.76 53.22
C LEU A 24 -32.72 -13.38 52.24
N HIS A 25 -32.57 -12.24 51.58
CA HIS A 25 -33.40 -11.86 50.45
C HIS A 25 -32.57 -11.87 49.16
N PHE A 26 -33.18 -12.26 48.06
CA PHE A 26 -32.65 -12.20 46.72
C PHE A 26 -33.73 -11.95 45.68
N ASP A 27 -33.35 -11.47 44.55
CA ASP A 27 -34.29 -11.15 43.47
C ASP A 27 -34.35 -12.28 42.44
N ILE A 28 -35.53 -12.66 41.99
CA ILE A 28 -35.78 -13.64 40.94
C ILE A 28 -36.46 -12.94 39.76
N ALA A 29 -35.94 -13.20 38.55
CA ALA A 29 -36.47 -12.59 37.33
C ALA A 29 -36.88 -13.62 36.26
N ARG A 30 -36.50 -14.88 36.43
CA ARG A 30 -36.85 -15.94 35.48
C ARG A 30 -38.27 -16.50 35.77
N ASP A 31 -39.09 -16.64 34.72
CA ASP A 31 -40.46 -17.14 34.84
C ASP A 31 -40.52 -18.50 35.58
N ARG A 32 -39.60 -19.44 35.26
CA ARG A 32 -39.48 -20.74 35.95
C ARG A 32 -39.22 -20.61 37.46
N SER A 33 -38.43 -19.61 37.85
CA SER A 33 -38.10 -19.33 39.24
C SER A 33 -39.29 -18.68 39.98
N ILE A 34 -40.05 -17.84 39.32
CA ILE A 34 -41.24 -17.19 39.83
C ILE A 34 -42.33 -18.23 40.05
N ASN A 35 -42.53 -19.10 39.04
CA ASN A 35 -43.52 -20.21 39.13
C ASN A 35 -43.17 -21.19 40.26
N ALA A 36 -41.88 -21.52 40.45
CA ALA A 36 -41.45 -22.40 41.54
C ALA A 36 -41.75 -21.80 42.93
N VAL A 37 -41.59 -20.48 43.09
CA VAL A 37 -41.91 -19.78 44.35
C VAL A 37 -43.42 -19.72 44.58
N GLU A 38 -44.24 -19.48 43.55
CA GLU A 38 -45.67 -19.48 43.61
C GLU A 38 -46.23 -20.86 44.04
N GLU A 39 -45.79 -21.93 43.38
CA GLU A 39 -46.16 -23.29 43.74
C GLU A 39 -45.75 -23.64 45.19
N ALA A 40 -44.57 -23.21 45.63
CA ALA A 40 -44.08 -23.41 46.96
C ALA A 40 -44.97 -22.70 48.00
N ILE A 41 -45.54 -21.54 47.72
CA ILE A 41 -46.43 -20.76 48.58
C ILE A 41 -47.83 -21.38 48.62
N GLU A 42 -48.34 -21.80 47.46
CA GLU A 42 -49.74 -22.27 47.38
C GLU A 42 -49.93 -23.72 47.80
N HIS A 43 -48.96 -24.61 47.42
CA HIS A 43 -49.19 -26.06 47.55
C HIS A 43 -48.12 -26.79 48.40
N ASN A 44 -47.06 -26.09 48.91
CA ASN A 44 -45.95 -26.79 49.59
C ASN A 44 -45.55 -26.13 50.94
N ASP A 45 -46.51 -25.71 51.74
CA ASP A 45 -46.32 -25.11 53.11
C ASP A 45 -45.21 -23.98 53.08
N ARG A 46 -45.09 -23.22 52.00
CA ARG A 46 -44.06 -22.21 51.78
C ARG A 46 -42.61 -22.72 51.80
N ARG A 47 -42.40 -24.01 51.58
CA ARG A 47 -41.08 -24.63 51.56
C ARG A 47 -40.61 -24.83 50.14
N ILE A 48 -39.36 -24.47 49.92
CA ILE A 48 -38.68 -24.57 48.63
C ILE A 48 -37.27 -25.11 48.81
N PHE A 49 -36.81 -25.95 47.92
CA PHE A 49 -35.41 -26.40 47.91
C PHE A 49 -34.52 -25.44 47.16
N LEU A 50 -33.51 -24.89 47.82
CA LEU A 50 -32.56 -23.94 47.27
C LEU A 50 -31.22 -24.66 46.99
N VAL A 51 -30.77 -24.63 45.74
CA VAL A 51 -29.55 -25.30 45.33
C VAL A 51 -28.73 -24.38 44.43
N THR A 52 -27.42 -24.31 44.64
CA THR A 52 -26.53 -23.42 43.88
C THR A 52 -26.12 -24.04 42.55
N GLN A 53 -26.03 -23.22 41.49
CA GLN A 53 -25.47 -23.64 40.19
C GLN A 53 -23.94 -23.75 40.30
N ILE A 54 -23.34 -24.71 39.59
CA ILE A 54 -21.89 -24.88 39.54
C ILE A 54 -21.26 -23.79 38.66
N ASP A 55 -21.89 -23.45 37.55
CA ASP A 55 -21.47 -22.42 36.62
C ASP A 55 -22.58 -21.36 36.53
N GLU A 56 -22.19 -20.11 36.83
CA GLU A 56 -23.13 -18.98 36.90
C GLU A 56 -23.58 -18.49 35.51
N ASP A 57 -22.80 -18.78 34.45
CA ASP A 57 -23.05 -18.31 33.09
C ASP A 57 -24.04 -19.18 32.30
N VAL A 58 -24.37 -20.36 32.81
CA VAL A 58 -25.29 -21.28 32.13
C VAL A 58 -26.75 -20.88 32.37
N ASP A 59 -27.48 -20.61 31.29
CA ASP A 59 -28.91 -20.22 31.39
C ASP A 59 -29.89 -21.39 31.55
N GLU A 60 -29.60 -22.53 30.93
CA GLU A 60 -30.43 -23.75 31.08
C GLU A 60 -29.92 -24.59 32.23
N VAL A 61 -30.77 -24.77 33.23
CA VAL A 61 -30.42 -25.48 34.47
C VAL A 61 -30.74 -26.93 34.29
N ALA A 62 -29.74 -27.78 34.06
CA ALA A 62 -29.81 -29.23 34.11
C ALA A 62 -29.34 -29.76 35.49
N ALA A 63 -29.75 -30.97 35.86
CA ALA A 63 -29.35 -31.58 37.12
C ALA A 63 -27.83 -31.73 37.31
N GLU A 64 -27.08 -31.80 36.20
CA GLU A 64 -25.59 -31.90 36.14
C GLU A 64 -24.92 -30.58 36.51
N ASN A 65 -25.60 -29.46 36.30
CA ASN A 65 -25.11 -28.12 36.56
C ASN A 65 -25.42 -27.61 37.99
N LEU A 66 -25.98 -28.45 38.83
CA LEU A 66 -26.33 -28.13 40.19
C LEU A 66 -25.45 -28.86 41.21
N TYR A 67 -25.12 -28.18 42.28
CA TYR A 67 -24.45 -28.86 43.40
C TYR A 67 -25.37 -29.92 44.01
N LYS A 68 -24.79 -31.01 44.50
CA LYS A 68 -25.54 -32.14 45.05
C LYS A 68 -26.13 -31.91 46.45
N THR A 69 -25.77 -30.81 47.11
CA THR A 69 -26.21 -30.42 48.42
C THR A 69 -26.84 -29.04 48.35
N GLY A 70 -28.05 -28.90 48.84
CA GLY A 70 -28.78 -27.65 48.95
C GLY A 70 -29.46 -27.53 50.30
N VAL A 71 -30.30 -26.53 50.47
CA VAL A 71 -31.01 -26.21 51.70
C VAL A 71 -32.52 -26.12 51.43
N VAL A 72 -33.32 -26.78 52.22
CA VAL A 72 -34.74 -26.54 52.25
C VAL A 72 -35.00 -25.28 53.08
N ALA A 73 -35.63 -24.28 52.46
CA ALA A 73 -35.94 -23.02 53.09
C ALA A 73 -37.42 -22.72 53.11
N GLU A 74 -37.82 -21.91 54.07
CA GLU A 74 -39.21 -21.42 54.22
C GLU A 74 -39.25 -19.98 53.60
N ILE A 75 -40.21 -19.72 52.75
CA ILE A 75 -40.48 -18.40 52.19
C ILE A 75 -41.22 -17.56 53.18
N ARG A 76 -40.56 -16.55 53.75
CA ARG A 76 -41.15 -15.66 54.77
C ARG A 76 -41.95 -14.53 54.13
N GLN A 77 -41.46 -13.93 53.07
CA GLN A 77 -42.12 -12.79 52.42
C GLN A 77 -41.70 -12.71 50.94
N THR A 78 -42.62 -12.26 50.11
CA THR A 78 -42.37 -11.91 48.69
C THR A 78 -42.84 -10.51 48.39
N LEU A 79 -42.09 -9.75 47.64
CA LEU A 79 -42.38 -8.38 47.20
C LEU A 79 -42.17 -8.27 45.69
N ASN A 80 -43.10 -7.68 44.97
CA ASN A 80 -42.92 -7.41 43.56
C ASN A 80 -42.08 -6.12 43.41
N THR A 81 -41.04 -6.13 42.58
CA THR A 81 -40.23 -4.95 42.27
C THR A 81 -40.79 -4.24 41.03
N PRO A 82 -40.55 -2.92 40.89
CA PRO A 82 -41.04 -2.15 39.73
C PRO A 82 -40.55 -2.67 38.37
N ASP A 83 -39.42 -3.38 38.37
CA ASP A 83 -38.74 -3.90 37.16
C ASP A 83 -39.26 -5.27 36.70
N GLY A 84 -40.35 -5.76 37.30
CA GLY A 84 -40.95 -7.05 36.98
C GLY A 84 -40.29 -8.26 37.64
N ALA A 85 -39.20 -8.07 38.40
CA ALA A 85 -38.58 -9.10 39.22
C ALA A 85 -39.35 -9.26 40.56
N ARG A 86 -39.14 -10.37 41.23
CA ARG A 86 -39.75 -10.63 42.53
C ARG A 86 -38.65 -10.82 43.57
N ARG A 87 -38.70 -10.02 44.65
CA ARG A 87 -37.84 -10.16 45.82
C ARG A 87 -38.42 -11.16 46.79
N VAL A 88 -37.63 -12.18 47.14
CA VAL A 88 -38.05 -13.25 48.03
C VAL A 88 -37.18 -13.25 49.27
N LEU A 89 -37.81 -13.21 50.44
CA LEU A 89 -37.16 -13.39 51.73
C LEU A 89 -37.32 -14.84 52.18
N VAL A 90 -36.20 -15.53 52.36
CA VAL A 90 -36.20 -16.96 52.74
C VAL A 90 -35.46 -17.17 54.05
N GLN A 91 -35.86 -18.20 54.77
CA GLN A 91 -35.13 -18.71 55.93
C GLN A 91 -34.75 -20.17 55.70
N GLY A 92 -33.46 -20.50 55.70
CA GLY A 92 -32.94 -21.86 55.63
C GLY A 92 -33.41 -22.71 56.81
N LEU A 93 -33.92 -23.89 56.54
CA LEU A 93 -34.41 -24.80 57.58
C LEU A 93 -33.41 -25.93 57.88
N TYR A 94 -33.07 -26.73 56.85
CA TYR A 94 -32.18 -27.88 56.99
C TYR A 94 -31.51 -28.19 55.63
N THR A 95 -30.32 -28.84 55.66
CA THR A 95 -29.63 -29.33 54.47
C THR A 95 -30.27 -30.58 53.90
N ALA A 96 -30.33 -30.66 52.57
CA ALA A 96 -30.80 -31.85 51.86
C ALA A 96 -29.92 -32.18 50.68
N LYS A 97 -29.85 -33.44 50.36
CA LYS A 97 -29.12 -33.92 49.17
C LYS A 97 -30.09 -34.00 48.02
N LEU A 98 -29.71 -33.42 46.89
CA LEU A 98 -30.38 -33.55 45.60
C LEU A 98 -30.19 -34.98 45.07
N CYS A 99 -31.27 -35.70 44.83
CA CYS A 99 -31.27 -37.06 44.26
C CYS A 99 -31.54 -37.00 42.75
N GLY A 100 -32.37 -36.08 42.28
CA GLY A 100 -32.74 -35.88 40.88
C GLY A 100 -33.70 -34.72 40.72
N ILE A 101 -33.95 -34.38 39.48
CA ILE A 101 -34.98 -33.44 39.05
C ILE A 101 -36.06 -34.23 38.37
N SER A 102 -37.30 -34.16 38.88
CA SER A 102 -38.47 -34.89 38.36
C SER A 102 -39.26 -34.07 37.33
N GLN A 103 -39.08 -32.77 37.32
CA GLN A 103 -39.70 -31.84 36.36
C GLN A 103 -38.83 -30.61 36.21
N ASP A 104 -38.73 -30.07 34.97
CA ASP A 104 -38.00 -28.87 34.67
C ASP A 104 -38.83 -27.71 34.09
N ASP A 105 -40.05 -28.02 33.60
CA ASP A 105 -41.03 -27.07 33.06
C ASP A 105 -42.44 -27.34 33.60
N PRO A 106 -43.25 -26.36 34.04
CA PRO A 106 -43.04 -24.89 34.03
C PRO A 106 -42.14 -24.37 35.15
N PHE A 107 -41.74 -25.22 36.13
CA PHE A 107 -40.78 -24.89 37.19
C PHE A 107 -40.00 -26.16 37.58
N LEU A 108 -38.86 -25.97 38.24
CA LEU A 108 -38.04 -27.09 38.72
C LEU A 108 -38.69 -27.78 39.89
N VAL A 109 -38.84 -29.11 39.82
CA VAL A 109 -39.24 -30.01 40.93
C VAL A 109 -38.08 -30.94 41.21
N SER A 110 -37.59 -30.93 42.42
CA SER A 110 -36.46 -31.74 42.86
C SER A 110 -36.92 -32.88 43.83
N ASP A 111 -36.28 -34.03 43.61
CA ASP A 111 -36.36 -35.16 44.57
C ASP A 111 -35.15 -35.02 45.51
N ILE A 112 -35.44 -34.84 46.79
CA ILE A 112 -34.43 -34.59 47.81
C ILE A 112 -34.53 -35.62 48.94
N THR A 113 -33.36 -35.79 49.57
CA THR A 113 -33.26 -36.56 50.82
C THR A 113 -32.70 -35.71 51.95
N PRO A 114 -33.40 -35.51 53.06
CA PRO A 114 -32.86 -34.74 54.18
C PRO A 114 -31.54 -35.34 54.66
N MET A 115 -30.55 -34.48 54.84
CA MET A 115 -29.23 -34.89 55.36
C MET A 115 -29.30 -35.04 56.91
N PRO A 116 -28.55 -36.01 57.48
CA PRO A 116 -28.47 -36.14 58.91
C PRO A 116 -27.88 -34.90 59.57
N ALA A 117 -28.24 -34.66 60.82
CA ALA A 117 -27.63 -33.57 61.62
C ALA A 117 -26.08 -33.74 61.70
N LEU A 118 -25.37 -32.63 61.82
CA LEU A 118 -23.93 -32.62 62.02
C LEU A 118 -23.48 -33.60 63.12
N SER A 119 -22.54 -34.49 62.71
CA SER A 119 -21.95 -35.40 63.71
C SER A 119 -20.98 -34.62 64.62
N ASP A 120 -21.20 -34.60 65.88
CA ASP A 120 -20.33 -33.97 66.89
C ASP A 120 -19.59 -35.05 67.69
N THR A 121 -18.34 -35.31 67.29
CA THR A 121 -17.46 -36.27 67.94
C THR A 121 -16.29 -35.56 68.68
N LEU A 122 -16.33 -34.23 68.81
CA LEU A 122 -15.30 -33.43 69.42
C LEU A 122 -15.40 -33.36 70.94
N SER A 123 -14.29 -33.55 71.63
CA SER A 123 -14.17 -33.27 73.05
C SER A 123 -14.30 -31.77 73.37
N ALA A 124 -14.63 -31.41 74.59
CA ALA A 124 -14.75 -30.01 75.01
C ALA A 124 -13.42 -29.22 74.81
N ALA A 125 -12.27 -29.89 74.99
CA ALA A 125 -10.95 -29.29 74.77
C ALA A 125 -10.69 -28.99 73.29
N GLU A 126 -11.05 -29.91 72.39
CA GLU A 126 -10.89 -29.72 70.93
C GLU A 126 -11.82 -28.62 70.42
N LYS A 127 -13.07 -28.53 70.85
CA LYS A 127 -13.99 -27.43 70.52
C LYS A 127 -13.37 -26.09 70.90
N THR A 128 -12.82 -25.99 72.15
CA THR A 128 -12.18 -24.78 72.62
C THR A 128 -10.96 -24.40 71.78
N ALA A 129 -10.18 -25.43 71.37
CA ALA A 129 -9.03 -25.20 70.50
C ALA A 129 -9.43 -24.63 69.11
N PHE A 130 -10.41 -25.24 68.46
CA PHE A 130 -10.96 -24.75 67.18
C PHE A 130 -11.54 -23.34 67.32
N ILE A 131 -12.31 -23.04 68.35
CA ILE A 131 -12.87 -21.70 68.60
C ILE A 131 -11.75 -20.67 68.69
N ARG A 132 -10.67 -20.97 69.44
CA ARG A 132 -9.52 -20.05 69.54
C ARG A 132 -8.83 -19.83 68.19
N THR A 133 -8.58 -20.90 67.46
CA THR A 133 -7.93 -20.81 66.11
C THR A 133 -8.81 -20.01 65.17
N ILE A 134 -10.08 -20.30 65.09
CA ILE A 134 -11.05 -19.57 64.25
C ILE A 134 -11.13 -18.08 64.62
N HIS A 135 -11.15 -17.77 65.91
CA HIS A 135 -11.15 -16.38 66.38
C HIS A 135 -9.84 -15.66 66.00
N THR A 136 -8.69 -16.36 66.03
CA THR A 136 -7.39 -15.76 65.65
C THR A 136 -7.39 -15.42 64.16
N GLU A 137 -7.76 -16.33 63.31
CA GLU A 137 -7.84 -16.11 61.86
C GLU A 137 -8.88 -15.05 61.49
N PHE A 138 -10.05 -15.10 62.11
CA PHE A 138 -11.10 -14.11 61.91
C PHE A 138 -10.70 -12.72 62.38
N LYS A 139 -9.93 -12.60 63.48
CA LYS A 139 -9.38 -11.34 63.93
C LYS A 139 -8.39 -10.73 62.90
N GLN A 140 -7.50 -11.55 62.37
CA GLN A 140 -6.57 -11.12 61.28
C GLN A 140 -7.33 -10.64 60.05
N TYR A 141 -8.32 -11.40 59.59
CA TYR A 141 -9.21 -10.99 58.49
C TYR A 141 -9.91 -9.67 58.76
N SER A 142 -10.49 -9.48 59.97
CA SER A 142 -11.27 -8.29 60.26
C SER A 142 -10.40 -7.02 60.44
N GLU A 143 -9.14 -7.16 60.93
CA GLU A 143 -8.18 -6.05 61.03
C GLU A 143 -7.80 -5.53 59.63
N MET A 144 -7.82 -6.37 58.61
CA MET A 144 -7.53 -6.04 57.21
C MET A 144 -8.75 -5.65 56.41
N SER A 145 -9.97 -5.94 56.85
CA SER A 145 -11.25 -5.66 56.17
C SER A 145 -12.00 -4.50 56.83
N PRO A 146 -11.86 -3.26 56.40
CA PRO A 146 -12.37 -2.07 57.06
C PRO A 146 -13.91 -1.89 57.05
N ARG A 147 -14.62 -2.79 56.40
CA ARG A 147 -16.12 -2.68 56.21
C ARG A 147 -16.94 -3.46 57.21
N MET A 148 -16.35 -4.14 58.22
CA MET A 148 -17.09 -4.97 59.16
C MET A 148 -17.70 -4.12 60.29
N PRO A 149 -19.03 -4.17 60.55
CA PRO A 149 -19.64 -3.47 61.66
C PRO A 149 -19.11 -3.96 63.03
N ILE A 150 -18.80 -3.05 63.94
CA ILE A 150 -18.21 -3.38 65.23
C ILE A 150 -19.11 -4.30 66.07
N GLU A 151 -20.41 -4.17 65.93
CA GLU A 151 -21.40 -5.02 66.65
C GLU A 151 -21.32 -6.47 66.18
N LEU A 152 -21.18 -6.70 64.87
CA LEU A 152 -21.01 -8.03 64.29
C LEU A 152 -19.72 -8.67 64.69
N TYR A 153 -18.61 -7.94 64.65
CA TYR A 153 -17.28 -8.36 65.09
C TYR A 153 -17.34 -8.84 66.57
N ARG A 154 -17.98 -8.08 67.45
CA ARG A 154 -18.11 -8.41 68.88
C ARG A 154 -19.02 -9.63 69.03
N GLY A 155 -20.09 -9.77 68.29
CA GLY A 155 -21.01 -10.91 68.32
C GLY A 155 -20.30 -12.22 67.95
N ILE A 156 -19.47 -12.19 66.91
CA ILE A 156 -18.71 -13.39 66.47
C ILE A 156 -17.68 -13.81 67.52
N LEU A 157 -16.97 -12.87 68.11
CA LEU A 157 -15.98 -13.17 69.16
C LEU A 157 -16.62 -13.61 70.49
N ALA A 158 -17.87 -13.29 70.72
CA ALA A 158 -18.59 -13.69 71.94
C ALA A 158 -19.18 -15.08 71.85
N GLU A 159 -19.35 -15.65 70.61
CA GLU A 159 -19.96 -16.95 70.41
C GLU A 159 -19.06 -18.10 70.95
N LYS A 160 -19.68 -18.97 71.74
CA LYS A 160 -18.98 -20.11 72.40
C LYS A 160 -19.38 -21.47 71.82
N ASP A 161 -20.41 -21.49 70.98
CA ASP A 161 -20.82 -22.70 70.30
C ASP A 161 -20.08 -22.79 68.98
N LEU A 162 -19.29 -23.87 68.75
CA LEU A 162 -18.46 -24.03 67.57
C LEU A 162 -19.31 -24.09 66.30
N SER A 163 -20.48 -24.73 66.34
CA SER A 163 -21.33 -24.82 65.15
C SER A 163 -21.91 -23.46 64.74
N LYS A 164 -22.41 -22.70 65.76
CA LYS A 164 -22.94 -21.36 65.51
C LYS A 164 -21.87 -20.38 65.09
N LEU A 165 -20.66 -20.51 65.68
CA LEU A 165 -19.51 -19.68 65.29
C LEU A 165 -19.15 -19.87 63.80
N ILE A 166 -19.10 -21.13 63.34
CA ILE A 166 -18.84 -21.44 61.94
C ILE A 166 -19.89 -20.80 61.05
N ASP A 167 -21.17 -20.98 61.40
CA ASP A 167 -22.30 -20.44 60.62
C ASP A 167 -22.26 -18.91 60.59
N LEU A 168 -21.99 -18.22 61.66
CA LEU A 168 -21.87 -16.76 61.75
C LEU A 168 -20.74 -16.22 60.85
N ILE A 169 -19.59 -16.91 60.84
CA ILE A 169 -18.45 -16.51 60.00
C ILE A 169 -18.78 -16.73 58.51
N VAL A 170 -19.32 -17.89 58.15
CA VAL A 170 -19.67 -18.22 56.74
C VAL A 170 -20.72 -17.25 56.18
N PHE A 171 -21.60 -16.69 57.04
CA PHE A 171 -22.59 -15.69 56.65
C PHE A 171 -21.99 -14.31 56.37
N ASN A 172 -20.92 -13.93 57.10
CA ASN A 172 -20.46 -12.56 57.16
C ASN A 172 -19.09 -12.33 56.53
N VAL A 173 -18.34 -13.39 56.24
CA VAL A 173 -17.03 -13.36 55.56
C VAL A 173 -17.21 -13.69 54.08
N TYR A 174 -16.49 -12.96 53.22
CA TYR A 174 -16.47 -13.27 51.81
C TYR A 174 -15.67 -14.56 51.56
N LEU A 175 -16.35 -15.63 51.22
CA LEU A 175 -15.75 -16.88 50.82
C LEU A 175 -16.28 -17.23 49.43
N ARG A 176 -15.47 -17.92 48.61
CA ARG A 176 -15.89 -18.38 47.30
C ARG A 176 -17.08 -19.36 47.38
N VAL A 177 -17.89 -19.40 46.31
CA VAL A 177 -19.06 -20.28 46.21
C VAL A 177 -18.68 -21.74 46.44
N GLU A 178 -17.58 -22.20 45.85
CA GLU A 178 -17.09 -23.58 46.03
C GLU A 178 -16.71 -23.86 47.48
N ASP A 179 -16.05 -22.91 48.17
CA ASP A 179 -15.63 -23.07 49.56
C ASP A 179 -16.85 -23.12 50.51
N LYS A 180 -17.85 -22.25 50.28
CA LYS A 180 -19.14 -22.27 51.00
C LYS A 180 -19.87 -23.59 50.77
N GLN A 181 -19.90 -24.08 49.55
CA GLN A 181 -20.57 -25.31 49.19
C GLN A 181 -19.88 -26.57 49.80
N ALA A 182 -18.53 -26.55 49.88
CA ALA A 182 -17.74 -27.57 50.57
C ALA A 182 -18.10 -27.60 52.06
N LEU A 183 -18.23 -26.43 52.69
CA LEU A 183 -18.68 -26.33 54.11
C LEU A 183 -20.11 -26.82 54.30
N LEU A 184 -21.04 -26.49 53.41
CA LEU A 184 -22.43 -26.93 53.45
C LEU A 184 -22.57 -28.45 53.34
N SER A 185 -21.75 -29.05 52.46
CA SER A 185 -21.77 -30.49 52.17
C SER A 185 -21.13 -31.35 53.27
N CYS A 186 -20.43 -30.73 54.22
CA CYS A 186 -19.68 -31.41 55.27
C CYS A 186 -20.60 -31.81 56.45
N LEU A 187 -20.69 -33.12 56.77
CA LEU A 187 -21.50 -33.66 57.86
C LEU A 187 -20.75 -33.80 59.18
N SER A 188 -19.49 -33.59 59.25
CA SER A 188 -18.67 -33.70 60.47
C SER A 188 -18.27 -32.28 60.96
N LEU A 189 -18.61 -31.95 62.17
CA LEU A 189 -18.26 -30.67 62.79
C LEU A 189 -16.76 -30.46 62.83
N ARG A 190 -15.94 -31.52 63.11
CA ARG A 190 -14.49 -31.46 63.03
C ARG A 190 -14.00 -31.01 61.66
N LYS A 191 -14.39 -31.73 60.63
CA LYS A 191 -13.97 -31.40 59.24
C LYS A 191 -14.44 -30.02 58.80
N ARG A 192 -15.65 -29.61 59.21
CA ARG A 192 -16.21 -28.30 58.91
C ARG A 192 -15.41 -27.17 59.54
N ALA A 193 -14.93 -27.36 60.79
CA ALA A 193 -14.05 -26.43 61.47
C ALA A 193 -12.67 -26.37 60.82
N GLU A 194 -12.05 -27.51 60.45
CA GLU A 194 -10.80 -27.60 59.75
C GLU A 194 -10.84 -26.87 58.41
N LEU A 195 -11.90 -27.09 57.60
CA LEU A 195 -12.11 -26.42 56.33
C LEU A 195 -12.27 -24.91 56.49
N LEU A 196 -13.04 -24.46 57.49
CA LEU A 196 -13.21 -23.03 57.74
C LEU A 196 -11.89 -22.35 58.11
N VAL A 197 -11.07 -22.94 58.96
CA VAL A 197 -9.74 -22.41 59.28
C VAL A 197 -8.88 -22.27 58.04
N LYS A 198 -8.85 -23.30 57.21
CA LYS A 198 -8.09 -23.28 55.96
C LYS A 198 -8.56 -22.18 55.00
N PHE A 199 -9.90 -22.02 54.85
CA PHE A 199 -10.45 -20.99 53.95
C PHE A 199 -10.25 -19.57 54.47
N LEU A 200 -10.37 -19.38 55.82
CA LEU A 200 -10.08 -18.09 56.44
C LEU A 200 -8.60 -17.68 56.30
N ALA A 201 -7.68 -18.63 56.52
CA ALA A 201 -6.25 -18.35 56.36
C ALA A 201 -5.93 -17.94 54.89
N LYS A 202 -6.51 -18.65 53.92
CA LYS A 202 -6.38 -18.30 52.51
C LYS A 202 -6.94 -16.91 52.19
N GLU A 203 -8.08 -16.56 52.76
CA GLU A 203 -8.70 -15.25 52.53
C GLU A 203 -7.91 -14.12 53.20
N VAL A 204 -7.29 -14.34 54.34
CA VAL A 204 -6.36 -13.41 54.97
C VAL A 204 -5.18 -13.12 54.07
N ASP A 205 -4.58 -14.15 53.42
CA ASP A 205 -3.48 -13.98 52.48
C ASP A 205 -3.88 -13.16 51.26
N ILE A 206 -5.08 -13.39 50.72
CA ILE A 206 -5.64 -12.63 49.59
C ILE A 206 -5.84 -11.16 49.96
N VAL A 207 -6.50 -10.88 51.06
CA VAL A 207 -6.76 -9.49 51.52
C VAL A 207 -5.46 -8.73 51.81
N ARG A 208 -4.41 -9.43 52.30
CA ARG A 208 -3.10 -8.87 52.50
C ARG A 208 -2.47 -8.43 51.19
N LEU A 209 -2.51 -9.31 50.17
CA LEU A 209 -1.99 -9.00 48.83
C LEU A 209 -2.75 -7.85 48.17
N GLU A 210 -4.07 -7.77 48.32
CA GLU A 210 -4.89 -6.64 47.85
C GLU A 210 -4.47 -5.31 48.50
N GLN A 211 -4.15 -5.32 49.79
CA GLN A 211 -3.67 -4.12 50.47
C GLN A 211 -2.30 -3.69 49.98
N ASP A 212 -1.36 -4.62 49.81
CA ASP A 212 -0.02 -4.34 49.29
C ASP A 212 -0.09 -3.71 47.89
N ILE A 213 -0.92 -4.27 46.99
CA ILE A 213 -1.16 -3.70 45.66
C ILE A 213 -1.79 -2.30 45.72
N ASN A 214 -2.78 -2.09 46.61
CA ASN A 214 -3.45 -0.79 46.74
C ASN A 214 -2.48 0.28 47.33
N GLU A 215 -1.54 -0.10 48.20
CA GLU A 215 -0.51 0.81 48.71
C GLU A 215 0.46 1.19 47.60
N GLU A 216 0.97 0.23 46.81
CA GLU A 216 1.86 0.53 45.67
C GLU A 216 1.19 1.47 44.64
N VAL A 217 -0.05 1.20 44.25
CA VAL A 217 -0.83 2.06 43.34
C VAL A 217 -1.05 3.46 43.93
N LYS A 218 -1.33 3.56 45.21
CA LYS A 218 -1.52 4.84 45.89
C LYS A 218 -0.23 5.66 45.97
N GLU A 219 0.91 5.02 46.29
CA GLU A 219 2.21 5.68 46.29
C GLU A 219 2.60 6.21 44.89
N ALA A 220 2.34 5.44 43.84
CA ALA A 220 2.57 5.85 42.45
C ALA A 220 1.69 7.04 42.04
N LEU A 221 0.40 7.02 42.42
CA LEU A 221 -0.55 8.12 42.18
C LEU A 221 -0.19 9.39 42.94
N ASP A 222 0.16 9.27 44.22
CA ASP A 222 0.56 10.41 45.08
C ASP A 222 1.85 11.06 44.56
N LYS A 223 2.81 10.27 44.06
CA LYS A 223 4.03 10.80 43.44
C LYS A 223 3.75 11.59 42.19
N ASN A 224 2.94 11.05 41.28
CA ASN A 224 2.54 11.71 40.01
C ASN A 224 1.73 13.00 40.28
N GLN A 225 0.76 12.96 41.21
CA GLN A 225 0.00 14.15 41.58
C GLN A 225 0.88 15.24 42.21
N ARG A 226 1.86 14.87 43.05
CA ARG A 226 2.78 15.80 43.66
C ARG A 226 3.72 16.44 42.66
N GLU A 227 4.23 15.67 41.68
CA GLU A 227 5.04 16.18 40.56
C GLU A 227 4.22 17.11 39.65
N PHE A 228 2.98 16.75 39.31
CA PHE A 228 2.08 17.59 38.56
C PHE A 228 1.78 18.92 39.29
N TYR A 229 1.49 18.87 40.61
CA TYR A 229 1.22 20.06 41.40
C TYR A 229 2.45 20.99 41.49
N LEU A 230 3.65 20.43 41.67
CA LEU A 230 4.89 21.19 41.69
C LEU A 230 5.19 21.81 40.32
N ARG A 231 4.96 21.10 39.22
CA ARG A 231 5.08 21.63 37.84
C ARG A 231 4.12 22.79 37.60
N GLU A 232 2.87 22.67 38.02
CA GLU A 232 1.88 23.76 37.87
C GLU A 232 2.24 24.99 38.76
N GLN A 233 2.75 24.78 39.96
CA GLN A 233 3.25 25.89 40.79
C GLN A 233 4.45 26.59 40.11
N MET A 234 5.40 25.86 39.56
CA MET A 234 6.52 26.47 38.84
C MET A 234 6.03 27.25 37.62
N ARG A 235 5.09 26.73 36.87
CA ARG A 235 4.43 27.45 35.74
C ARG A 235 3.76 28.75 36.17
N ALA A 236 3.03 28.71 37.26
CA ALA A 236 2.37 29.89 37.80
C ALA A 236 3.35 30.96 38.25
N ILE A 237 4.45 30.57 38.86
CA ILE A 237 5.53 31.46 39.31
C ILE A 237 6.27 32.09 38.14
N SER A 238 6.64 31.32 37.11
CA SER A 238 7.31 31.81 35.90
C SER A 238 6.41 32.80 35.10
N ARG A 239 5.08 32.53 35.01
CA ARG A 239 4.14 33.48 34.43
C ARG A 239 4.04 34.80 35.21
N GLN A 240 4.14 34.78 36.55
CA GLN A 240 4.06 35.97 37.37
C GLN A 240 5.35 36.80 37.34
N LEU A 241 6.49 36.18 37.13
CA LEU A 241 7.79 36.86 37.06
C LEU A 241 8.05 37.54 35.71
N GLY A 242 7.23 37.25 34.67
CA GLY A 242 7.32 37.88 33.34
C GLY A 242 8.59 37.48 32.57
N GLU A 243 9.24 36.41 32.93
CA GLU A 243 10.43 35.88 32.30
C GLU A 243 10.00 34.99 31.12
N PHE A 244 9.65 35.61 29.99
CA PHE A 244 9.30 34.91 28.73
C PHE A 244 10.51 34.26 28.05
N ASP A 245 11.72 34.52 28.51
CA ASP A 245 12.98 33.96 27.95
C ASP A 245 13.67 32.91 28.88
N ASP A 246 12.96 32.34 29.84
CA ASP A 246 13.51 31.31 30.70
C ASP A 246 13.50 29.94 30.02
N PRO A 247 14.63 29.21 29.98
CA PRO A 247 14.73 27.84 29.45
C PRO A 247 13.72 26.87 30.07
N GLN A 248 13.32 27.13 31.33
CA GLN A 248 12.35 26.29 32.03
C GLN A 248 10.93 26.46 31.44
N SER A 249 10.53 27.70 31.15
CA SER A 249 9.24 27.98 30.53
C SER A 249 9.13 27.38 29.12
N GLU A 250 10.20 27.50 28.32
CA GLU A 250 10.31 26.93 26.99
C GLU A 250 10.21 25.38 27.03
N ALA A 251 10.91 24.73 27.94
CA ALA A 251 10.88 23.29 28.09
C ALA A 251 9.51 22.76 28.50
N PHE A 252 8.76 23.48 29.34
CA PHE A 252 7.40 23.14 29.70
C PHE A 252 6.44 23.27 28.52
N GLU A 253 6.59 24.29 27.67
CA GLU A 253 5.80 24.38 26.44
C GLU A 253 6.04 23.21 25.49
N TYR A 254 7.29 22.71 25.41
CA TYR A 254 7.59 21.50 24.64
C TYR A 254 6.94 20.28 25.25
N MET A 255 6.95 20.10 26.58
CA MET A 255 6.31 18.98 27.25
C MET A 255 4.79 18.95 27.01
N ASP A 256 4.13 20.10 27.11
CA ASP A 256 2.69 20.19 26.83
C ASP A 256 2.35 19.79 25.39
N LYS A 257 3.14 20.25 24.43
CA LYS A 257 2.97 19.86 23.01
C LYS A 257 3.24 18.39 22.77
N ILE A 258 4.17 17.77 23.49
CA ILE A 258 4.49 16.33 23.41
C ILE A 258 3.29 15.52 23.93
N GLU A 259 2.70 15.91 25.04
CA GLU A 259 1.51 15.26 25.60
C GLU A 259 0.31 15.34 24.62
N GLU A 260 0.11 16.50 23.96
CA GLU A 260 -0.92 16.67 22.94
C GLU A 260 -0.73 15.77 21.71
N CYS A 261 0.50 15.35 21.40
CA CYS A 261 0.80 14.49 20.26
C CYS A 261 0.34 13.03 20.45
N GLY A 262 0.16 12.58 21.71
CA GLY A 262 -0.31 11.22 22.04
C GLY A 262 0.66 10.13 21.62
N PHE A 263 1.92 10.25 22.01
CA PHE A 263 2.94 9.22 21.81
C PHE A 263 2.71 8.00 22.71
N ASP A 264 3.40 6.90 22.39
CA ASP A 264 3.53 5.78 23.31
C ASP A 264 4.41 6.18 24.53
N GLU A 265 4.19 5.51 25.66
CA GLU A 265 4.83 5.83 26.95
C GLU A 265 6.37 5.87 26.86
N ASP A 266 6.97 4.92 26.14
CA ASP A 266 8.43 4.85 25.92
C ASP A 266 8.98 6.05 25.11
N THR A 267 8.23 6.51 24.11
CA THR A 267 8.61 7.64 23.25
C THR A 267 8.43 8.96 24.00
N GLU A 268 7.32 9.10 24.71
CA GLU A 268 7.02 10.27 25.52
C GLU A 268 8.08 10.47 26.61
N GLU A 269 8.46 9.42 27.36
CA GLU A 269 9.51 9.48 28.37
C GLU A 269 10.86 9.92 27.79
N LYS A 270 11.23 9.45 26.61
CA LYS A 270 12.46 9.88 25.91
C LYS A 270 12.43 11.35 25.54
N LEU A 271 11.31 11.85 25.04
CA LEU A 271 11.15 13.25 24.66
C LEU A 271 11.14 14.17 25.88
N ILE A 272 10.49 13.76 26.97
CA ILE A 272 10.50 14.49 28.26
C ILE A 272 11.92 14.60 28.77
N LYS A 273 12.74 13.54 28.75
CA LYS A 273 14.17 13.60 29.12
C LYS A 273 14.97 14.59 28.27
N GLU A 274 14.66 14.74 26.97
CA GLU A 274 15.30 15.77 26.15
C GLU A 274 14.85 17.18 26.55
N CYS A 275 13.59 17.38 26.96
CA CYS A 275 13.11 18.64 27.52
C CYS A 275 13.77 18.96 28.87
N GLU A 276 13.93 17.96 29.72
CA GLU A 276 14.66 18.14 30.99
C GLU A 276 16.13 18.53 30.79
N LYS A 277 16.81 17.97 29.79
CA LYS A 277 18.15 18.41 29.39
C LYS A 277 18.15 19.89 28.98
N LEU A 278 17.13 20.32 28.20
CA LEU A 278 17.01 21.71 27.78
C LEU A 278 16.93 22.68 28.99
N MET A 279 16.25 22.29 30.08
CA MET A 279 16.15 23.07 31.30
C MET A 279 17.50 23.33 31.97
N HIS A 280 18.44 22.38 31.81
CA HIS A 280 19.78 22.47 32.46
C HIS A 280 20.85 23.09 31.56
N LEU A 281 20.57 23.35 30.30
CA LEU A 281 21.48 23.93 29.33
C LEU A 281 21.40 25.47 29.33
N SER A 282 22.54 26.14 29.17
CA SER A 282 22.54 27.58 28.96
C SER A 282 21.77 27.99 27.71
N PRO A 283 20.88 28.96 27.72
CA PRO A 283 20.01 29.36 26.58
C PRO A 283 20.75 29.62 25.27
N GLY A 284 21.95 30.18 25.35
CA GLY A 284 22.80 30.49 24.20
C GLY A 284 23.80 29.39 23.82
N SER A 285 23.76 28.20 24.44
CA SER A 285 24.69 27.13 24.13
C SER A 285 24.33 26.44 22.80
N GLN A 286 25.37 25.95 22.12
CA GLN A 286 25.19 25.20 20.89
C GLN A 286 24.37 23.89 21.13
N GLU A 287 24.53 23.26 22.27
CA GLU A 287 23.76 22.09 22.67
C GLU A 287 22.28 22.40 22.83
N ALA A 288 21.90 23.52 23.46
CA ALA A 288 20.52 23.94 23.60
C ALA A 288 19.88 24.18 22.22
N ALA A 289 20.61 24.78 21.29
CA ALA A 289 20.13 24.98 19.92
C ALA A 289 19.88 23.65 19.17
N VAL A 290 20.71 22.63 19.40
CA VAL A 290 20.53 21.28 18.82
C VAL A 290 19.30 20.62 19.40
N VAL A 291 19.11 20.67 20.72
CA VAL A 291 17.93 20.07 21.38
C VAL A 291 16.64 20.77 20.94
N ARG A 292 16.63 22.12 20.87
CA ARG A 292 15.47 22.87 20.31
C ARG A 292 15.13 22.43 18.90
N THR A 293 16.12 22.42 18.02
CA THR A 293 15.91 22.02 16.62
C THR A 293 15.38 20.58 16.50
N TYR A 294 15.82 19.71 17.39
CA TYR A 294 15.33 18.33 17.48
C TYR A 294 13.85 18.30 17.92
N LEU A 295 13.52 18.96 19.04
CA LEU A 295 12.14 19.02 19.55
C LEU A 295 11.19 19.69 18.56
N ASP A 296 11.60 20.81 17.95
CA ASP A 296 10.84 21.45 16.88
C ASP A 296 10.60 20.51 15.71
N THR A 297 11.62 19.73 15.33
CA THR A 297 11.48 18.79 14.22
C THR A 297 10.51 17.65 14.54
N VAL A 298 10.54 17.14 15.76
CA VAL A 298 9.59 16.12 16.24
C VAL A 298 8.17 16.66 16.24
N LEU A 299 7.97 17.87 16.80
CA LEU A 299 6.64 18.47 16.93
C LEU A 299 6.05 18.98 15.61
N ASP A 300 6.89 19.32 14.64
CA ASP A 300 6.45 19.67 13.30
C ASP A 300 5.90 18.46 12.50
N MET A 301 6.12 17.24 12.98
CA MET A 301 5.55 16.06 12.35
C MET A 301 4.05 15.97 12.58
N PRO A 302 3.29 15.53 11.59
CA PRO A 302 1.82 15.45 11.71
C PRO A 302 1.37 14.18 12.45
N TRP A 303 1.87 13.95 13.67
CA TRP A 303 1.52 12.80 14.48
C TRP A 303 0.00 12.65 14.60
N ASN A 304 -0.51 11.45 14.40
CA ASN A 304 -1.94 11.11 14.48
C ASN A 304 -2.89 11.93 13.55
N ILE A 305 -2.34 12.74 12.61
CA ILE A 305 -3.14 13.50 11.66
C ILE A 305 -3.31 12.70 10.36
N TYR A 306 -4.52 12.19 10.12
CA TYR A 306 -4.85 11.43 8.93
C TYR A 306 -5.85 12.18 8.05
N THR A 307 -5.64 12.11 6.74
CA THR A 307 -6.59 12.68 5.77
C THR A 307 -7.69 11.66 5.49
N HIS A 308 -8.92 11.96 5.86
CA HIS A 308 -10.09 11.14 5.57
C HIS A 308 -10.80 11.64 4.31
N GLY A 309 -10.45 11.08 3.15
CA GLY A 309 -11.15 11.36 1.89
C GLY A 309 -12.32 10.39 1.68
N LYS A 310 -13.53 10.90 1.43
CA LYS A 310 -14.60 10.08 0.85
C LYS A 310 -14.27 9.90 -0.63
N THR A 311 -13.58 8.83 -0.95
CA THR A 311 -13.22 8.49 -2.32
C THR A 311 -14.43 7.87 -3.01
N ASP A 312 -14.87 8.46 -4.10
CA ASP A 312 -15.92 7.93 -4.97
C ASP A 312 -15.25 7.55 -6.29
N ILE A 313 -15.34 6.27 -6.69
CA ILE A 313 -14.72 5.75 -7.90
C ILE A 313 -15.14 6.57 -9.14
N ALA A 314 -16.43 6.92 -9.24
CA ALA A 314 -16.92 7.72 -10.34
C ALA A 314 -16.35 9.15 -10.36
N LYS A 315 -16.05 9.73 -9.20
CA LYS A 315 -15.36 11.02 -9.11
C LYS A 315 -13.88 10.90 -9.44
N ALA A 316 -13.23 9.82 -8.99
CA ALA A 316 -11.84 9.54 -9.31
C ALA A 316 -11.65 9.35 -10.83
N GLU A 317 -12.52 8.60 -11.49
CA GLU A 317 -12.53 8.41 -12.93
C GLU A 317 -12.66 9.73 -13.68
N LYS A 318 -13.66 10.56 -13.32
CA LYS A 318 -13.83 11.90 -13.91
C LYS A 318 -12.63 12.81 -13.71
N GLN A 319 -12.00 12.73 -12.55
CA GLN A 319 -10.80 13.52 -12.27
C GLN A 319 -9.61 13.08 -13.13
N LEU A 320 -9.40 11.76 -13.26
CA LEU A 320 -8.35 11.19 -14.10
C LEU A 320 -8.60 11.50 -15.58
N ASP A 321 -9.85 11.46 -16.04
CA ASP A 321 -10.21 11.81 -17.42
C ASP A 321 -10.04 13.29 -17.70
N HIS A 322 -10.35 14.13 -16.72
CA HIS A 322 -10.11 15.56 -16.83
C HIS A 322 -8.62 15.91 -16.88
N ASP A 323 -7.78 15.23 -16.10
CA ASP A 323 -6.37 15.58 -15.95
C ASP A 323 -5.48 14.96 -17.03
N HIS A 324 -5.89 13.80 -17.58
CA HIS A 324 -5.08 13.02 -18.53
C HIS A 324 -5.92 12.53 -19.71
N TYR A 325 -5.45 12.85 -20.90
CA TYR A 325 -6.04 12.31 -22.13
C TYR A 325 -5.49 10.91 -22.42
N GLY A 326 -6.33 9.97 -22.82
CA GLY A 326 -5.93 8.58 -23.13
C GLY A 326 -5.57 7.77 -21.90
N MET A 327 -4.51 6.97 -21.97
CA MET A 327 -3.96 6.16 -20.86
C MET A 327 -4.98 5.18 -20.24
N LYS A 328 -5.87 4.55 -21.02
CA LYS A 328 -6.96 3.71 -20.51
C LYS A 328 -6.48 2.66 -19.50
N LYS A 329 -5.49 1.83 -19.86
CA LYS A 329 -4.93 0.78 -18.98
C LYS A 329 -4.38 1.33 -17.66
N VAL A 330 -3.70 2.48 -17.71
CA VAL A 330 -3.15 3.13 -16.51
C VAL A 330 -4.28 3.61 -15.61
N LYS A 331 -5.32 4.24 -16.18
CA LYS A 331 -6.49 4.71 -15.43
C LYS A 331 -7.27 3.56 -14.80
N GLU A 332 -7.49 2.46 -15.53
CA GLU A 332 -8.15 1.26 -15.03
C GLU A 332 -7.40 0.71 -13.81
N ARG A 333 -6.06 0.58 -13.91
CA ARG A 333 -5.24 0.10 -12.80
C ARG A 333 -5.28 1.04 -11.59
N ILE A 334 -5.29 2.35 -11.83
CA ILE A 334 -5.46 3.35 -10.75
C ILE A 334 -6.84 3.22 -10.09
N LEU A 335 -7.90 3.00 -10.86
CA LEU A 335 -9.26 2.82 -10.33
C LEU A 335 -9.39 1.54 -9.52
N GLU A 336 -8.69 0.45 -9.87
CA GLU A 336 -8.60 -0.75 -9.05
C GLU A 336 -7.99 -0.45 -7.67
N ILE A 337 -6.91 0.34 -7.62
CA ILE A 337 -6.26 0.76 -6.38
C ILE A 337 -7.19 1.67 -5.56
N VAL A 338 -7.90 2.57 -6.22
CA VAL A 338 -8.93 3.41 -5.57
C VAL A 338 -10.02 2.54 -4.96
N ALA A 339 -10.48 1.51 -5.66
CA ALA A 339 -11.48 0.57 -5.19
C ALA A 339 -11.00 -0.23 -3.97
N LEU A 340 -9.76 -0.74 -3.99
CA LEU A 340 -9.15 -1.42 -2.85
C LEU A 340 -9.08 -0.53 -1.61
N ASN A 341 -8.74 0.75 -1.78
CA ASN A 341 -8.70 1.70 -0.67
C ASN A 341 -10.09 2.01 -0.07
N GLN A 342 -11.18 1.80 -0.82
CA GLN A 342 -12.56 1.98 -0.33
C GLN A 342 -13.08 0.77 0.45
N TRP A 343 -12.60 -0.42 0.11
CA TRP A 343 -13.10 -1.66 0.71
C TRP A 343 -12.61 -1.80 2.15
N LYS A 344 -13.54 -1.95 3.10
CA LYS A 344 -13.21 -1.95 4.54
C LYS A 344 -12.37 -3.15 4.95
N ASP A 345 -12.62 -4.31 4.35
CA ASP A 345 -12.00 -5.59 4.70
C ASP A 345 -10.76 -5.93 3.84
N ALA A 346 -10.36 -5.04 2.90
CA ALA A 346 -9.17 -5.25 2.09
C ALA A 346 -7.90 -4.93 2.88
N ASP A 347 -6.90 -5.78 2.77
CA ASP A 347 -5.56 -5.45 3.23
C ASP A 347 -4.99 -4.31 2.38
N LYS A 348 -4.84 -3.14 3.00
CA LYS A 348 -4.38 -1.90 2.35
C LYS A 348 -2.88 -1.71 2.46
N LYS A 349 -2.21 -2.62 3.16
CA LYS A 349 -0.79 -2.51 3.46
C LYS A 349 0.06 -2.87 2.25
N GLY A 350 1.13 -2.12 2.03
CA GLY A 350 2.22 -2.49 1.15
C GLY A 350 1.99 -2.31 -0.35
N GLN A 351 1.00 -1.54 -0.79
CA GLN A 351 0.85 -1.24 -2.22
C GLN A 351 1.86 -0.19 -2.68
N ILE A 352 2.77 -0.60 -3.55
CA ILE A 352 3.79 0.27 -4.16
C ILE A 352 3.57 0.27 -5.66
N ILE A 353 3.28 1.44 -6.21
CA ILE A 353 3.07 1.61 -7.65
C ILE A 353 4.35 2.11 -8.29
N CYS A 354 4.84 1.44 -9.32
CA CYS A 354 5.96 1.91 -10.11
C CYS A 354 5.52 2.35 -11.50
N LEU A 355 5.58 3.65 -11.78
CA LEU A 355 5.26 4.24 -13.08
C LEU A 355 6.52 4.27 -13.95
N VAL A 356 6.58 3.40 -14.95
CA VAL A 356 7.75 3.27 -15.84
C VAL A 356 7.43 3.80 -17.23
N GLY A 357 8.39 4.44 -17.87
CA GLY A 357 8.24 4.89 -19.25
C GLY A 357 9.17 6.06 -19.61
N PRO A 358 9.18 6.48 -20.86
CA PRO A 358 10.09 7.52 -21.35
C PRO A 358 9.86 8.88 -20.67
N PRO A 359 10.83 9.77 -20.73
CA PRO A 359 10.70 11.09 -20.12
C PRO A 359 9.61 11.93 -20.80
N GLY A 360 8.79 12.63 -19.98
CA GLY A 360 7.77 13.54 -20.47
C GLY A 360 6.42 12.94 -20.79
N VAL A 361 6.18 11.65 -20.46
CA VAL A 361 4.87 10.99 -20.61
C VAL A 361 3.90 11.26 -19.45
N GLY A 362 4.31 12.07 -18.46
CA GLY A 362 3.38 12.51 -17.41
C GLY A 362 3.41 11.69 -16.13
N LYS A 363 4.40 10.84 -15.89
CA LYS A 363 4.54 10.02 -14.67
C LYS A 363 4.27 10.79 -13.37
N THR A 364 4.96 11.92 -13.18
CA THR A 364 4.81 12.77 -11.99
C THR A 364 3.42 13.44 -11.91
N SER A 365 2.79 13.77 -13.04
CA SER A 365 1.43 14.33 -13.05
C SER A 365 0.37 13.29 -12.73
N VAL A 366 0.54 12.06 -13.21
CA VAL A 366 -0.33 10.93 -12.88
C VAL A 366 -0.31 10.66 -11.36
N ALA A 367 0.86 10.62 -10.74
CA ALA A 367 1.00 10.45 -9.29
C ALA A 367 0.25 11.55 -8.49
N LYS A 368 0.31 12.80 -8.95
CA LYS A 368 -0.44 13.89 -8.34
C LYS A 368 -1.95 13.73 -8.52
N SER A 369 -2.40 13.27 -9.68
CA SER A 369 -3.82 13.05 -9.95
C SER A 369 -4.36 11.87 -9.12
N ILE A 370 -3.54 10.82 -8.88
CA ILE A 370 -3.87 9.74 -7.96
C ILE A 370 -4.11 10.28 -6.55
N ALA A 371 -3.22 11.13 -6.04
CA ALA A 371 -3.38 11.73 -4.72
C ALA A 371 -4.67 12.57 -4.63
N THR A 372 -4.98 13.33 -5.67
CA THR A 372 -6.21 14.13 -5.76
C THR A 372 -7.45 13.23 -5.81
N ALA A 373 -7.42 12.16 -6.61
CA ALA A 373 -8.51 11.20 -6.74
C ALA A 373 -8.79 10.47 -5.43
N LEU A 374 -7.75 10.14 -4.65
CA LEU A 374 -7.85 9.54 -3.31
C LEU A 374 -8.20 10.54 -2.21
N GLY A 375 -8.24 11.85 -2.51
CA GLY A 375 -8.42 12.90 -1.50
C GLY A 375 -7.30 12.96 -0.47
N ARG A 376 -6.11 12.42 -0.78
CA ARG A 376 -4.94 12.40 0.10
C ARG A 376 -3.99 13.56 -0.19
N LYS A 377 -3.21 13.95 0.80
CA LYS A 377 -2.11 14.91 0.63
C LYS A 377 -1.01 14.28 -0.23
N TYR A 378 -0.20 15.13 -0.86
CA TYR A 378 0.84 14.71 -1.80
C TYR A 378 2.19 15.31 -1.42
N ALA A 379 3.21 14.47 -1.36
CA ALA A 379 4.60 14.91 -1.24
C ALA A 379 5.46 14.26 -2.35
N ARG A 380 6.52 14.95 -2.76
CA ARG A 380 7.47 14.45 -3.76
C ARG A 380 8.86 14.41 -3.19
N VAL A 381 9.50 13.26 -3.30
CA VAL A 381 10.91 13.02 -2.96
C VAL A 381 11.66 12.66 -4.24
N SER A 382 12.69 13.44 -4.59
CA SER A 382 13.55 13.11 -5.72
C SER A 382 14.67 12.18 -5.27
N LEU A 383 14.77 11.00 -5.87
CA LEU A 383 15.83 10.03 -5.61
C LEU A 383 16.98 10.13 -6.62
N GLY A 384 16.80 10.91 -7.68
CA GLY A 384 17.85 11.11 -8.70
C GLY A 384 19.10 11.77 -8.12
N GLY A 385 20.21 11.04 -8.12
CA GLY A 385 21.50 11.50 -7.60
C GLY A 385 21.74 11.25 -6.11
N VAL A 386 20.81 10.59 -5.42
CA VAL A 386 21.01 10.10 -4.05
C VAL A 386 22.04 8.98 -4.07
N ARG A 387 23.03 9.05 -3.18
CA ARG A 387 24.11 8.08 -3.06
C ARG A 387 24.37 7.63 -1.63
N ASP A 388 23.88 8.40 -0.65
CA ASP A 388 24.07 8.14 0.77
C ASP A 388 22.74 7.70 1.39
N GLU A 389 22.78 6.65 2.20
CA GLU A 389 21.65 6.16 2.98
C GLU A 389 21.10 7.25 3.93
N ALA A 390 22.01 8.12 4.44
CA ALA A 390 21.64 9.21 5.31
C ALA A 390 20.71 10.24 4.66
N ASP A 391 20.70 10.37 3.34
CA ASP A 391 19.70 11.19 2.64
C ASP A 391 18.26 10.70 2.89
N ILE A 392 18.07 9.37 3.04
CA ILE A 392 16.75 8.74 3.23
C ILE A 392 16.40 8.67 4.70
N ARG A 393 17.33 8.15 5.53
CA ARG A 393 17.16 7.89 6.97
C ARG A 393 17.56 9.03 7.88
N GLY A 394 18.17 10.08 7.37
CA GLY A 394 18.70 11.17 8.19
C GLY A 394 20.07 10.87 8.82
N HIS A 395 20.65 11.89 9.42
CA HIS A 395 21.92 11.83 10.14
C HIS A 395 21.64 11.76 11.64
N ARG A 396 22.48 11.05 12.39
CA ARG A 396 22.34 10.99 13.85
C ARG A 396 22.43 12.39 14.45
N LYS A 397 21.52 12.74 15.35
CA LYS A 397 21.39 14.07 15.98
C LYS A 397 22.66 14.59 16.67
N THR A 398 23.60 13.70 16.97
CA THR A 398 24.88 14.06 17.62
C THR A 398 25.87 14.76 16.70
N TYR A 399 25.66 14.76 15.39
CA TYR A 399 26.53 15.45 14.44
C TYR A 399 26.10 16.90 14.25
N ILE A 400 27.08 17.81 14.16
CA ILE A 400 26.81 19.22 13.83
C ILE A 400 26.23 19.30 12.41
N GLY A 401 25.06 19.91 12.28
CA GLY A 401 24.36 19.99 10.99
C GLY A 401 23.54 18.75 10.63
N ALA A 402 23.30 17.85 11.58
CA ALA A 402 22.41 16.72 11.39
C ALA A 402 20.99 17.18 10.96
N MET A 403 20.41 16.45 10.05
CA MET A 403 19.07 16.73 9.51
C MET A 403 18.27 15.44 9.41
N PRO A 404 16.92 15.51 9.55
CA PRO A 404 16.07 14.37 9.31
C PRO A 404 16.11 13.94 7.85
N GLY A 405 15.81 12.68 7.59
CA GLY A 405 15.77 12.10 6.25
C GLY A 405 14.66 12.67 5.37
N ARG A 406 14.73 12.35 4.10
CA ARG A 406 13.75 12.80 3.10
C ARG A 406 12.35 12.30 3.37
N ILE A 407 12.19 11.14 4.04
CA ILE A 407 10.88 10.57 4.40
C ILE A 407 10.20 11.45 5.43
N VAL A 408 10.89 11.79 6.51
CA VAL A 408 10.41 12.71 7.56
C VAL A 408 10.03 14.06 6.96
N ASN A 409 10.91 14.62 6.12
CA ASN A 409 10.64 15.89 5.44
C ASN A 409 9.41 15.82 4.51
N ALA A 410 9.17 14.67 3.86
CA ALA A 410 7.98 14.47 3.03
C ALA A 410 6.69 14.43 3.87
N LEU A 411 6.72 13.79 5.04
CA LEU A 411 5.59 13.77 5.97
C LEU A 411 5.29 15.17 6.54
N LYS A 412 6.32 15.91 6.94
CA LYS A 412 6.20 17.32 7.37
C LYS A 412 5.57 18.20 6.29
N GLN A 413 6.01 18.06 5.04
CA GLN A 413 5.48 18.79 3.90
C GLN A 413 4.02 18.43 3.59
N ALA A 414 3.68 17.16 3.72
CA ALA A 414 2.33 16.66 3.49
C ALA A 414 1.34 17.07 4.59
N LYS A 415 1.83 17.29 5.82
CA LYS A 415 1.02 17.56 7.02
C LYS A 415 -0.04 16.47 7.27
N SER A 416 0.31 15.22 7.05
CA SER A 416 -0.54 14.05 7.25
C SER A 416 0.31 12.79 7.34
N MET A 417 -0.12 11.79 8.14
CA MET A 417 0.55 10.51 8.28
C MET A 417 0.17 9.48 7.20
N ASN A 418 -0.85 9.76 6.40
CA ASN A 418 -1.29 8.91 5.28
C ASN A 418 -1.25 9.59 3.90
N PRO A 419 -0.18 10.32 3.56
CA PRO A 419 -0.07 10.97 2.26
C PRO A 419 0.17 9.98 1.13
N VAL A 420 0.14 10.49 -0.09
CA VAL A 420 0.77 9.86 -1.25
C VAL A 420 2.18 10.43 -1.37
N ILE A 421 3.20 9.59 -1.24
CA ILE A 421 4.60 9.97 -1.42
C ILE A 421 5.08 9.49 -2.78
N LEU A 422 5.51 10.42 -3.62
CA LEU A 422 6.13 10.13 -4.90
C LEU A 422 7.65 10.08 -4.77
N PHE A 423 8.25 8.93 -5.02
CA PHE A 423 9.68 8.77 -5.24
C PHE A 423 10.00 8.92 -6.72
N ASP A 424 10.57 10.06 -7.08
CA ASP A 424 10.82 10.39 -8.48
C ASP A 424 12.25 9.99 -8.89
N GLU A 425 12.39 9.35 -10.05
CA GLU A 425 13.64 8.89 -10.65
C GLU A 425 14.40 7.85 -9.79
N ILE A 426 13.70 6.78 -9.36
CA ILE A 426 14.30 5.69 -8.57
C ILE A 426 15.38 4.93 -9.36
N ASP A 427 15.28 4.89 -10.68
CA ASP A 427 16.24 4.33 -11.62
C ASP A 427 17.59 5.05 -11.64
N LYS A 428 17.67 6.23 -11.01
CA LYS A 428 18.89 7.04 -10.95
C LYS A 428 19.56 7.09 -9.57
N MET A 429 19.14 6.21 -8.66
CA MET A 429 19.89 6.01 -7.41
C MET A 429 21.24 5.39 -7.72
N GLY A 430 22.27 5.91 -7.10
CA GLY A 430 23.63 5.37 -7.21
C GLY A 430 24.04 4.66 -5.93
N THR A 431 24.95 3.69 -6.04
CA THR A 431 25.66 3.11 -4.90
C THR A 431 27.01 3.79 -4.76
N ASP A 432 27.42 4.15 -3.54
CA ASP A 432 28.74 4.71 -3.25
C ASP A 432 29.35 3.95 -2.05
N TYR A 433 30.63 4.11 -1.81
CA TYR A 433 31.35 3.52 -0.66
C TYR A 433 30.78 3.92 0.71
N LYS A 434 29.89 4.93 0.78
CA LYS A 434 29.35 5.50 2.03
C LYS A 434 27.99 4.94 2.45
N GLY A 435 27.36 4.10 1.67
CA GLY A 435 26.07 3.51 2.02
C GLY A 435 25.33 2.97 0.81
N ASP A 436 24.30 2.19 1.08
CA ASP A 436 23.38 1.63 0.07
C ASP A 436 21.98 2.23 0.23
N PRO A 437 21.64 3.29 -0.54
CA PRO A 437 20.30 3.86 -0.51
C PRO A 437 19.18 2.87 -0.88
N ALA A 438 19.51 1.82 -1.66
CA ALA A 438 18.54 0.82 -2.04
C ALA A 438 18.10 -0.03 -0.84
N SER A 439 19.02 -0.34 0.07
CA SER A 439 18.70 -1.02 1.34
C SER A 439 17.81 -0.18 2.25
N ALA A 440 18.05 1.14 2.34
CA ALA A 440 17.17 2.04 3.07
C ALA A 440 15.77 2.12 2.45
N MET A 441 15.68 2.11 1.11
CA MET A 441 14.40 2.09 0.40
C MET A 441 13.65 0.77 0.57
N LEU A 442 14.36 -0.36 0.73
CA LEU A 442 13.72 -1.64 1.03
C LEU A 442 12.98 -1.59 2.36
N GLU A 443 13.57 -1.01 3.41
CA GLU A 443 12.88 -0.86 4.70
C GLU A 443 11.65 0.05 4.60
N VAL A 444 11.76 1.17 3.88
CA VAL A 444 10.62 2.10 3.67
C VAL A 444 9.48 1.47 2.90
N LEU A 445 9.82 0.67 1.88
CA LEU A 445 8.85 0.08 0.96
C LEU A 445 8.35 -1.31 1.41
N ASP A 446 9.02 -1.98 2.35
CA ASP A 446 8.58 -3.27 2.85
C ASP A 446 7.43 -3.11 3.86
N SER A 447 6.28 -3.71 3.56
CA SER A 447 5.08 -3.61 4.40
C SER A 447 5.24 -4.24 5.79
N GLU A 448 6.19 -5.15 5.97
CA GLU A 448 6.48 -5.76 7.26
C GLU A 448 7.39 -4.88 8.13
N GLN A 449 8.27 -4.11 7.52
CA GLN A 449 9.27 -3.29 8.20
C GLN A 449 8.82 -1.83 8.36
N ASN A 450 8.02 -1.30 7.45
CA ASN A 450 7.64 0.11 7.41
C ASN A 450 6.68 0.56 8.53
N VAL A 451 6.10 -0.38 9.26
CA VAL A 451 5.26 -0.10 10.46
C VAL A 451 6.07 0.55 11.59
N ALA A 452 7.37 0.27 11.64
CA ALA A 452 8.27 0.79 12.67
C ALA A 452 9.54 1.41 12.06
N PHE A 453 9.39 2.14 10.96
CA PHE A 453 10.50 2.85 10.32
C PHE A 453 11.16 3.83 11.29
N ARG A 454 12.49 3.82 11.36
CA ARG A 454 13.26 4.73 12.23
C ARG A 454 14.18 5.61 11.41
N ASP A 455 13.91 6.91 11.49
CA ASP A 455 14.84 7.94 11.04
C ASP A 455 15.97 8.10 12.07
N HIS A 456 17.22 8.18 11.63
CA HIS A 456 18.38 8.30 12.51
C HIS A 456 18.46 9.63 13.26
N TYR A 457 17.77 10.67 12.77
CA TYR A 457 17.70 11.94 13.47
C TYR A 457 16.63 11.93 14.55
N LEU A 458 15.44 11.41 14.25
CA LEU A 458 14.33 11.38 15.20
C LEU A 458 14.47 10.25 16.21
N GLU A 459 14.97 9.07 15.81
CA GLU A 459 15.06 7.84 16.61
C GLU A 459 13.72 7.38 17.21
N ILE A 460 12.61 7.91 16.70
CA ILE A 460 11.23 7.56 17.05
C ILE A 460 10.68 6.63 15.97
N PRO A 461 9.97 5.56 16.32
CA PRO A 461 9.30 4.71 15.33
C PRO A 461 8.18 5.48 14.63
N ILE A 462 8.15 5.40 13.30
CA ILE A 462 7.17 6.07 12.45
C ILE A 462 6.42 4.99 11.68
N ASP A 463 5.09 4.93 11.82
CA ASP A 463 4.26 4.03 11.05
C ASP A 463 4.00 4.58 9.64
N LEU A 464 4.60 3.96 8.63
CA LEU A 464 4.43 4.28 7.22
C LEU A 464 3.43 3.36 6.51
N SER A 465 2.78 2.42 7.21
CA SER A 465 1.87 1.43 6.61
C SER A 465 0.66 2.04 5.91
N ASN A 466 0.25 3.23 6.32
CA ASN A 466 -0.86 3.98 5.74
C ASN A 466 -0.45 4.91 4.59
N VAL A 467 0.84 5.04 4.30
CA VAL A 467 1.37 5.84 3.21
C VAL A 467 1.21 5.07 1.89
N LEU A 468 0.71 5.73 0.86
CA LEU A 468 0.74 5.16 -0.49
C LEU A 468 2.02 5.61 -1.20
N PHE A 469 2.88 4.66 -1.50
CA PHE A 469 4.12 4.93 -2.21
C PHE A 469 3.93 4.79 -3.72
N ILE A 470 4.36 5.81 -4.45
CA ILE A 470 4.42 5.79 -5.91
C ILE A 470 5.87 6.06 -6.31
N THR A 471 6.44 5.23 -7.15
CA THR A 471 7.79 5.41 -7.70
C THR A 471 7.71 5.77 -9.17
N THR A 472 8.70 6.48 -9.70
CA THR A 472 8.84 6.67 -11.14
C THR A 472 10.21 6.24 -11.62
N ALA A 473 10.24 5.60 -12.77
CA ALA A 473 11.47 5.20 -13.45
C ALA A 473 11.39 5.46 -14.96
N ASN A 474 12.52 5.61 -15.61
CA ASN A 474 12.56 5.63 -17.07
C ASN A 474 12.78 4.23 -17.63
N THR A 475 13.59 3.41 -16.96
CA THR A 475 13.87 2.00 -17.28
C THR A 475 13.83 1.17 -16.00
N LEU A 476 13.61 -0.13 -16.11
CA LEU A 476 13.65 -1.08 -14.99
C LEU A 476 15.06 -1.64 -14.76
N ASP A 477 15.93 -1.60 -15.75
CA ASP A 477 17.21 -2.33 -15.79
C ASP A 477 18.17 -1.94 -14.67
N THR A 478 18.07 -0.70 -14.18
CA THR A 478 18.95 -0.15 -13.13
C THR A 478 18.37 -0.26 -11.72
N ILE A 479 17.14 -0.74 -11.59
CA ILE A 479 16.49 -0.91 -10.30
C ILE A 479 16.84 -2.29 -9.75
N PRO A 480 17.33 -2.40 -8.49
CA PRO A 480 17.61 -3.69 -7.88
C PRO A 480 16.39 -4.62 -7.86
N ALA A 481 16.59 -5.90 -8.21
CA ALA A 481 15.53 -6.90 -8.27
C ALA A 481 14.68 -6.99 -6.98
N PRO A 482 15.25 -6.95 -5.74
CA PRO A 482 14.45 -6.98 -4.52
C PRO A 482 13.48 -5.80 -4.35
N LEU A 483 13.78 -4.64 -4.95
CA LEU A 483 12.86 -3.51 -4.98
C LEU A 483 11.76 -3.73 -6.02
N LEU A 484 12.11 -4.25 -7.20
CA LEU A 484 11.14 -4.53 -8.27
C LEU A 484 10.11 -5.57 -7.86
N ASP A 485 10.52 -6.61 -7.13
CA ASP A 485 9.62 -7.67 -6.66
C ASP A 485 8.50 -7.17 -5.73
N ARG A 486 8.69 -6.00 -5.13
CA ARG A 486 7.71 -5.35 -4.24
C ARG A 486 6.82 -4.32 -4.95
N MET A 487 7.10 -4.04 -6.23
CA MET A 487 6.45 -2.96 -6.96
C MET A 487 5.44 -3.50 -7.98
N ASP A 488 4.26 -2.89 -8.00
CA ASP A 488 3.30 -3.07 -9.08
C ASP A 488 3.68 -2.14 -10.24
N VAL A 489 4.24 -2.72 -11.30
CA VAL A 489 4.79 -1.96 -12.43
C VAL A 489 3.68 -1.60 -13.42
N ILE A 490 3.53 -0.30 -13.67
CA ILE A 490 2.60 0.25 -14.66
C ILE A 490 3.40 0.96 -15.75
N GLU A 491 3.38 0.41 -16.95
CA GLU A 491 4.10 0.99 -18.08
C GLU A 491 3.30 2.11 -18.76
N LEU A 492 3.94 3.26 -18.89
CA LEU A 492 3.45 4.40 -19.65
C LEU A 492 4.15 4.46 -21.01
N GLY A 493 3.44 4.11 -22.06
CA GLY A 493 3.95 4.18 -23.45
C GLY A 493 4.15 5.61 -23.96
N SER A 494 4.71 5.71 -25.16
CA SER A 494 4.82 6.97 -25.89
C SER A 494 3.44 7.46 -26.38
N TYR A 495 3.28 8.78 -26.42
CA TYR A 495 2.04 9.38 -26.95
C TYR A 495 2.01 9.38 -28.46
N THR A 496 0.83 9.10 -29.02
CA THR A 496 0.54 9.25 -30.44
C THR A 496 0.53 10.73 -30.84
N ARG A 497 0.59 11.00 -32.14
CA ARG A 497 0.45 12.35 -32.69
C ARG A 497 -0.88 12.99 -32.28
N GLU A 498 -1.96 12.23 -32.31
CA GLU A 498 -3.30 12.69 -31.91
C GLU A 498 -3.39 12.91 -30.39
N GLU A 499 -2.86 12.00 -29.58
CA GLU A 499 -2.79 12.19 -28.14
C GLU A 499 -1.98 13.45 -27.79
N LYS A 500 -0.82 13.67 -28.44
CA LYS A 500 -0.02 14.89 -28.23
C LYS A 500 -0.81 16.15 -28.61
N PHE A 501 -1.62 16.08 -29.67
CA PHE A 501 -2.46 17.19 -30.09
C PHE A 501 -3.54 17.50 -29.03
N HIS A 502 -4.25 16.49 -28.55
CA HIS A 502 -5.27 16.66 -27.50
C HIS A 502 -4.66 17.16 -26.20
N ILE A 503 -3.55 16.57 -25.74
CA ILE A 503 -2.83 17.02 -24.56
C ILE A 503 -2.37 18.47 -24.72
N ALA A 504 -1.86 18.84 -25.89
CA ALA A 504 -1.44 20.21 -26.16
C ALA A 504 -2.62 21.18 -26.08
N LYS A 505 -3.73 20.86 -26.75
CA LYS A 505 -4.91 21.70 -26.89
C LYS A 505 -5.64 21.87 -25.56
N GLU A 506 -5.84 20.80 -24.81
CA GLU A 506 -6.67 20.76 -23.61
C GLU A 506 -5.89 21.16 -22.35
N HIS A 507 -4.60 20.83 -22.29
CA HIS A 507 -3.80 21.05 -21.08
C HIS A 507 -2.63 22.02 -21.27
N LEU A 508 -1.73 21.79 -22.24
CA LEU A 508 -0.48 22.55 -22.30
C LEU A 508 -0.69 24.00 -22.74
N VAL A 509 -1.48 24.25 -23.78
CA VAL A 509 -1.76 25.60 -24.28
C VAL A 509 -2.49 26.42 -23.22
N PRO A 510 -3.62 25.98 -22.62
CA PRO A 510 -4.29 26.71 -21.57
C PRO A 510 -3.40 27.00 -20.36
N LYS A 511 -2.58 26.02 -19.94
CA LYS A 511 -1.61 26.16 -18.84
C LYS A 511 -0.59 27.26 -19.13
N GLN A 512 0.00 27.24 -20.34
CA GLN A 512 1.02 28.20 -20.71
C GLN A 512 0.42 29.61 -20.93
N LEU A 513 -0.75 29.73 -21.52
CA LEU A 513 -1.45 31.02 -21.66
C LEU A 513 -1.79 31.64 -20.29
N LYS A 514 -2.27 30.80 -19.34
CA LYS A 514 -2.53 31.23 -17.97
C LYS A 514 -1.26 31.67 -17.24
N LYS A 515 -0.18 30.88 -17.38
CA LYS A 515 1.13 31.16 -16.75
C LYS A 515 1.72 32.50 -17.21
N HIS A 516 1.50 32.86 -18.48
CA HIS A 516 2.01 34.12 -19.05
C HIS A 516 1.00 35.28 -19.02
N GLY A 517 -0.22 35.08 -18.50
CA GLY A 517 -1.25 36.09 -18.38
C GLY A 517 -1.87 36.56 -19.70
N ILE A 518 -1.75 35.80 -20.79
CA ILE A 518 -2.16 36.19 -22.16
C ILE A 518 -3.35 35.38 -22.70
N LYS A 519 -4.09 34.69 -21.82
CA LYS A 519 -5.20 33.80 -22.20
C LYS A 519 -6.28 34.49 -23.08
N PRO A 520 -6.72 35.72 -22.80
CA PRO A 520 -7.79 36.34 -23.60
C PRO A 520 -7.28 36.83 -24.96
N GLN A 521 -5.98 37.14 -25.11
CA GLN A 521 -5.42 37.76 -26.29
C GLN A 521 -4.85 36.79 -27.34
N VAL A 522 -4.50 35.59 -26.92
CA VAL A 522 -3.79 34.61 -27.77
C VAL A 522 -4.57 33.33 -27.96
N ARG A 523 -4.68 32.88 -29.19
CA ARG A 523 -5.24 31.58 -29.56
C ARG A 523 -4.27 30.81 -30.45
N PHE A 524 -4.25 29.50 -30.28
CA PHE A 524 -3.54 28.59 -31.17
C PHE A 524 -4.56 27.89 -32.06
N ALA A 525 -4.36 27.95 -33.36
CA ALA A 525 -5.12 27.18 -34.31
C ALA A 525 -4.67 25.69 -34.26
N ASN A 526 -5.53 24.75 -34.63
CA ASN A 526 -5.22 23.34 -34.59
C ASN A 526 -4.01 22.97 -35.49
N ASP A 527 -3.95 23.58 -36.68
CA ASP A 527 -2.86 23.42 -37.64
C ASP A 527 -1.51 23.89 -37.08
N ALA A 528 -1.49 24.93 -36.22
CA ALA A 528 -0.29 25.37 -35.54
C ALA A 528 0.23 24.32 -34.56
N ILE A 529 -0.64 23.68 -33.77
CA ILE A 529 -0.26 22.64 -32.84
C ILE A 529 0.34 21.44 -33.58
N TYR A 530 -0.32 20.98 -34.64
CA TYR A 530 0.21 19.89 -35.47
C TYR A 530 1.56 20.26 -36.09
N SER A 531 1.72 21.51 -36.56
CA SER A 531 2.99 21.98 -37.10
C SER A 531 4.12 21.93 -36.06
N ILE A 532 3.84 22.26 -34.80
CA ILE A 532 4.83 22.14 -33.72
C ILE A 532 5.18 20.68 -33.46
N ILE A 533 4.19 19.80 -33.40
CA ILE A 533 4.38 18.37 -33.18
C ILE A 533 5.25 17.77 -34.27
N ASP A 534 4.88 17.96 -35.53
CA ASP A 534 5.47 17.28 -36.68
C ASP A 534 6.87 17.80 -37.03
N PHE A 535 7.10 19.12 -36.94
CA PHE A 535 8.34 19.72 -37.45
C PHE A 535 9.30 20.25 -36.39
N TYR A 536 8.87 20.33 -35.09
CA TYR A 536 9.71 20.90 -34.04
C TYR A 536 9.90 20.01 -32.84
N THR A 537 9.24 18.82 -32.80
CA THR A 537 9.40 17.83 -31.72
C THR A 537 9.69 16.44 -32.28
N LYS A 538 10.64 15.74 -31.65
CA LYS A 538 10.86 14.30 -31.82
C LYS A 538 11.10 13.76 -30.40
N GLU A 539 10.05 13.30 -29.75
CA GLU A 539 10.07 12.81 -28.36
C GLU A 539 8.89 11.87 -28.12
N ALA A 540 9.05 10.92 -27.18
CA ALA A 540 7.99 10.02 -26.75
C ALA A 540 6.86 10.76 -26.01
N GLY A 541 7.22 11.68 -25.12
CA GLY A 541 6.26 12.49 -24.32
C GLY A 541 5.94 13.85 -24.95
N VAL A 542 5.66 14.83 -24.09
CA VAL A 542 5.24 16.19 -24.47
C VAL A 542 6.11 17.32 -23.88
N ARG A 543 7.30 16.98 -23.33
CA ARG A 543 8.14 17.97 -22.62
C ARG A 543 8.74 19.04 -23.57
N LYS A 544 9.23 18.62 -24.75
CA LYS A 544 9.73 19.55 -25.78
C LYS A 544 8.58 20.35 -26.38
N LEU A 545 7.42 19.71 -26.60
CA LEU A 545 6.19 20.34 -27.07
C LEU A 545 5.76 21.48 -26.12
N GLU A 546 5.71 21.21 -24.80
CA GLU A 546 5.42 22.24 -23.79
C GLU A 546 6.43 23.39 -23.82
N ARG A 547 7.74 23.10 -23.95
CA ARG A 547 8.79 24.12 -24.06
C ARG A 547 8.64 24.99 -25.31
N ASN A 548 8.27 24.39 -26.44
CA ASN A 548 8.06 25.13 -27.68
C ASN A 548 6.82 26.02 -27.58
N ILE A 549 5.71 25.52 -27.04
CA ILE A 549 4.51 26.32 -26.74
C ILE A 549 4.85 27.50 -25.82
N ALA A 550 5.60 27.23 -24.72
CA ALA A 550 6.05 28.27 -23.80
C ALA A 550 6.94 29.33 -24.47
N LYS A 551 7.83 28.91 -25.41
CA LYS A 551 8.66 29.86 -26.19
C LYS A 551 7.78 30.74 -27.07
N ILE A 552 6.80 30.17 -27.75
CA ILE A 552 5.86 30.95 -28.58
C ILE A 552 5.06 31.92 -27.71
N CYS A 553 4.55 31.47 -26.54
CA CYS A 553 3.84 32.35 -25.61
C CYS A 553 4.70 33.54 -25.15
N ARG A 554 5.98 33.32 -24.81
CA ARG A 554 6.89 34.41 -24.43
C ARG A 554 7.13 35.40 -25.57
N MET A 555 7.34 34.93 -26.79
CA MET A 555 7.55 35.81 -27.96
C MET A 555 6.26 36.57 -28.31
N THR A 556 5.13 35.94 -28.16
CA THR A 556 3.81 36.56 -28.36
C THR A 556 3.55 37.63 -27.29
N LEU A 557 3.89 37.35 -26.01
CA LEU A 557 3.82 38.32 -24.93
C LEU A 557 4.65 39.56 -25.22
N LYS A 558 5.89 39.38 -25.76
CA LYS A 558 6.72 40.49 -26.17
C LYS A 558 6.02 41.38 -27.21
N LYS A 559 5.37 40.79 -28.23
CA LYS A 559 4.65 41.53 -29.29
C LYS A 559 3.40 42.27 -28.74
N LEU A 560 2.70 41.66 -27.78
CA LEU A 560 1.55 42.34 -27.12
C LEU A 560 2.04 43.51 -26.25
N ALA A 561 3.14 43.36 -25.52
CA ALA A 561 3.72 44.36 -24.66
C ALA A 561 4.33 45.52 -25.43
N SER A 562 4.85 45.33 -26.66
CA SER A 562 5.32 46.37 -27.56
C SER A 562 4.20 47.10 -28.31
N GLY A 563 2.93 46.70 -28.13
CA GLY A 563 1.83 47.32 -28.84
C GLY A 563 1.67 46.95 -30.32
N GLU A 564 2.44 45.95 -30.79
CA GLU A 564 2.38 45.51 -32.18
C GLU A 564 1.06 44.83 -32.56
N ALA A 565 0.34 44.29 -31.58
CA ALA A 565 -0.99 43.66 -31.78
C ALA A 565 -1.80 43.62 -30.45
N GLU A 566 -3.12 43.71 -30.52
CA GLU A 566 -4.00 43.49 -29.37
C GLU A 566 -4.44 42.04 -29.19
N LYS A 567 -4.56 41.30 -30.28
CA LYS A 567 -4.96 39.89 -30.31
C LYS A 567 -4.15 39.14 -31.39
N ILE A 568 -3.70 37.97 -31.06
CA ILE A 568 -2.87 37.13 -31.96
C ILE A 568 -3.48 35.74 -32.08
N ASN A 569 -3.75 35.33 -33.33
CA ASN A 569 -4.14 33.94 -33.64
C ASN A 569 -2.99 33.26 -34.37
N ILE A 570 -2.36 32.31 -33.72
CA ILE A 570 -1.17 31.61 -34.19
C ILE A 570 -1.59 30.47 -35.13
N LYS A 571 -1.17 30.54 -36.38
CA LYS A 571 -1.42 29.52 -37.43
C LYS A 571 -0.13 28.80 -37.79
N ALA A 572 -0.24 27.68 -38.52
CA ALA A 572 0.90 26.87 -38.94
C ALA A 572 2.01 27.68 -39.64
N LYS A 573 1.66 28.64 -40.50
CA LYS A 573 2.57 29.51 -41.23
C LYS A 573 3.39 30.45 -40.32
N ASP A 574 2.88 30.74 -39.13
CA ASP A 574 3.53 31.69 -38.23
C ASP A 574 4.60 30.99 -37.34
N ILE A 575 4.55 29.66 -37.24
CA ILE A 575 5.39 28.84 -36.35
C ILE A 575 6.88 29.01 -36.71
N GLU A 576 7.20 29.09 -37.98
CA GLU A 576 8.57 29.28 -38.43
C GLU A 576 9.15 30.64 -37.96
N GLY A 577 8.33 31.66 -37.89
CA GLY A 577 8.73 32.99 -37.34
C GLY A 577 8.99 32.96 -35.84
N TYR A 578 8.39 32.02 -35.09
CA TYR A 578 8.59 31.87 -33.64
C TYR A 578 9.69 30.86 -33.27
N LEU A 579 9.80 29.77 -33.98
CA LEU A 579 10.69 28.67 -33.63
C LEU A 579 11.91 28.53 -34.48
N GLY A 580 11.96 29.25 -35.65
CA GLY A 580 12.99 29.17 -36.66
C GLY A 580 12.68 28.11 -37.70
N ALA A 581 13.65 27.81 -38.57
CA ALA A 581 13.49 26.79 -39.60
C ALA A 581 13.04 25.44 -39.04
N ARG A 582 12.30 24.71 -39.83
CA ARG A 582 11.84 23.35 -39.46
C ARG A 582 13.03 22.47 -39.08
N LYS A 583 12.97 21.81 -37.93
CA LYS A 583 14.04 20.96 -37.42
C LYS A 583 13.95 19.52 -37.92
N TYR A 584 12.75 19.08 -38.17
CA TYR A 584 12.47 17.71 -38.61
C TYR A 584 11.70 17.83 -39.92
N THR A 585 12.17 17.17 -40.97
CA THR A 585 11.36 16.86 -42.14
C THR A 585 10.65 15.57 -41.85
N GLY A 586 9.33 15.51 -42.06
CA GLY A 586 8.59 14.24 -41.82
C GLY A 586 9.28 13.09 -42.55
N GLU A 587 9.34 11.95 -41.90
CA GLU A 587 9.81 10.72 -42.53
C GLU A 587 8.86 10.44 -43.70
N THR A 588 9.36 10.60 -44.89
CA THR A 588 8.59 10.35 -46.10
C THR A 588 9.11 9.09 -46.80
N ILE A 589 8.18 8.20 -47.10
CA ILE A 589 8.49 7.02 -47.91
C ILE A 589 8.97 7.44 -49.33
N SER A 590 9.79 6.61 -49.96
CA SER A 590 10.21 6.79 -51.37
C SER A 590 9.03 7.04 -52.29
N LYS A 591 9.26 7.82 -53.33
CA LYS A 591 8.19 8.12 -54.30
C LYS A 591 7.88 6.96 -55.22
N GLN A 592 8.77 5.99 -55.35
CA GLN A 592 8.71 4.83 -56.25
C GLN A 592 9.05 3.54 -55.50
N ASP A 593 8.62 2.40 -56.03
CA ASP A 593 9.08 1.10 -55.57
C ASP A 593 10.53 0.90 -55.99
N GLU A 594 11.40 0.48 -55.10
CA GLU A 594 12.85 0.42 -55.29
C GLU A 594 13.39 -1.00 -55.10
N ILE A 595 14.49 -1.30 -55.80
CA ILE A 595 15.18 -2.58 -55.68
C ILE A 595 16.21 -2.44 -54.57
N GLY A 596 16.24 -3.39 -53.64
CA GLY A 596 17.18 -3.43 -52.55
C GLY A 596 16.93 -2.42 -51.41
N ALA A 597 15.86 -1.64 -51.49
CA ALA A 597 15.47 -0.67 -50.45
C ALA A 597 14.16 -1.10 -49.76
N VAL A 598 14.15 -1.21 -48.44
CA VAL A 598 13.04 -1.73 -47.63
C VAL A 598 12.81 -0.88 -46.40
N ASN A 599 11.53 -0.63 -46.07
CA ASN A 599 11.14 0.06 -44.85
C ASN A 599 11.00 -0.95 -43.69
N GLY A 600 11.99 -1.01 -42.80
CA GLY A 600 11.88 -1.66 -41.52
C GLY A 600 11.28 -0.73 -40.49
N LEU A 601 10.99 -1.28 -39.31
CA LEU A 601 10.47 -0.57 -38.17
C LEU A 601 11.37 -0.80 -36.95
N ALA A 602 11.76 0.28 -36.30
CA ALA A 602 12.58 0.27 -35.09
C ALA A 602 11.86 0.99 -33.96
N TRP A 603 12.24 0.62 -32.75
CA TRP A 603 11.82 1.29 -31.51
C TRP A 603 13.04 1.90 -30.84
N THR A 604 12.88 3.10 -30.31
CA THR A 604 13.92 3.85 -29.60
C THR A 604 13.34 4.47 -28.33
N SER A 605 14.19 4.96 -27.43
CA SER A 605 13.78 5.68 -26.23
C SER A 605 12.93 6.94 -26.49
N VAL A 606 12.87 7.41 -27.74
CA VAL A 606 12.06 8.57 -28.15
C VAL A 606 10.80 8.18 -28.93
N GLY A 607 10.55 6.90 -29.11
CA GLY A 607 9.39 6.32 -29.81
C GLY A 607 9.77 5.47 -30.99
N GLY A 608 8.78 5.08 -31.80
CA GLY A 608 9.02 4.36 -33.06
C GLY A 608 9.63 5.24 -34.15
N THR A 609 10.36 4.63 -35.09
CA THR A 609 10.92 5.27 -36.26
C THR A 609 10.95 4.28 -37.41
N LEU A 610 10.86 4.78 -38.66
CA LEU A 610 11.20 3.97 -39.82
C LEU A 610 12.69 3.63 -39.75
N LEU A 611 13.02 2.42 -40.19
CA LEU A 611 14.38 1.94 -40.36
C LEU A 611 14.55 1.58 -41.84
N PRO A 612 14.83 2.54 -42.71
CA PRO A 612 15.14 2.21 -44.10
C PRO A 612 16.41 1.37 -44.12
N LEU A 613 16.38 0.29 -44.85
CA LEU A 613 17.53 -0.57 -45.12
C LEU A 613 17.79 -0.60 -46.63
N GLU A 614 19.02 -0.41 -47.02
CA GLU A 614 19.46 -0.43 -48.39
C GLU A 614 20.48 -1.55 -48.58
N VAL A 615 20.32 -2.31 -49.63
CA VAL A 615 21.25 -3.38 -50.01
C VAL A 615 21.75 -3.13 -51.43
N LEU A 616 23.05 -3.00 -51.56
CA LEU A 616 23.74 -2.90 -52.82
C LEU A 616 24.53 -4.20 -53.07
N VAL A 617 24.37 -4.74 -54.28
CA VAL A 617 25.08 -5.94 -54.73
C VAL A 617 26.03 -5.55 -55.89
N MET A 618 27.27 -5.91 -55.74
CA MET A 618 28.35 -5.59 -56.71
C MET A 618 29.09 -6.87 -57.07
N GLU A 619 29.77 -6.85 -58.24
CA GLU A 619 30.73 -7.89 -58.57
C GLU A 619 31.86 -7.90 -57.57
N GLY A 620 32.21 -9.08 -57.08
CA GLY A 620 33.22 -9.13 -55.98
C GLY A 620 33.68 -10.53 -55.64
N THR A 621 34.04 -10.74 -54.39
CA THR A 621 34.63 -11.98 -53.85
C THR A 621 33.81 -12.63 -52.73
N GLY A 622 32.57 -12.21 -52.54
CA GLY A 622 31.69 -12.72 -51.45
C GLY A 622 31.83 -11.94 -50.14
N LYS A 623 32.36 -10.71 -50.16
CA LYS A 623 32.49 -9.88 -48.98
C LYS A 623 31.14 -9.29 -48.57
N ILE A 624 30.84 -9.31 -47.27
CA ILE A 624 29.65 -8.68 -46.70
C ILE A 624 30.12 -7.45 -45.91
N GLU A 625 29.70 -6.28 -46.35
CA GLU A 625 29.95 -5.02 -45.66
C GLU A 625 28.69 -4.54 -44.96
N LEU A 626 28.84 -4.12 -43.70
CA LEU A 626 27.73 -3.65 -42.88
C LEU A 626 28.06 -2.23 -42.40
N THR A 627 27.20 -1.27 -42.71
CA THR A 627 27.37 0.13 -42.31
C THR A 627 26.10 0.72 -41.71
N GLY A 628 26.21 1.82 -40.94
CA GLY A 628 25.07 2.48 -40.28
C GLY A 628 25.01 2.33 -38.79
N SER A 629 26.18 2.12 -38.13
CA SER A 629 26.27 1.97 -36.65
C SER A 629 25.44 0.83 -36.10
N LEU A 630 25.57 -0.36 -36.73
CA LEU A 630 24.85 -1.58 -36.32
C LEU A 630 25.53 -2.24 -35.11
N GLY A 631 24.77 -2.58 -34.08
CA GLY A 631 25.23 -3.37 -32.95
C GLY A 631 25.41 -4.86 -33.29
N ASP A 632 25.93 -5.63 -32.35
CA ASP A 632 26.33 -7.02 -32.61
C ASP A 632 25.13 -7.94 -32.89
N VAL A 633 23.99 -7.75 -32.22
CA VAL A 633 22.77 -8.52 -32.50
C VAL A 633 22.26 -8.24 -33.94
N MET A 634 22.34 -7.02 -34.40
CA MET A 634 21.91 -6.64 -35.72
C MET A 634 22.86 -7.15 -36.80
N LYS A 635 24.19 -7.20 -36.52
CA LYS A 635 25.18 -7.86 -37.37
C LYS A 635 24.98 -9.37 -37.49
N GLU A 636 24.57 -10.02 -36.41
CA GLU A 636 24.20 -11.44 -36.43
C GLU A 636 22.94 -11.67 -37.27
N SER A 637 21.90 -10.86 -37.11
CA SER A 637 20.69 -10.90 -37.93
C SER A 637 21.01 -10.74 -39.43
N ALA A 638 21.98 -9.91 -39.79
CA ALA A 638 22.43 -9.77 -41.20
C ALA A 638 23.05 -11.06 -41.71
N LYS A 639 23.88 -11.73 -40.91
CA LYS A 639 24.48 -13.04 -41.31
C LYS A 639 23.42 -14.12 -41.48
N ILE A 640 22.41 -14.14 -40.59
CA ILE A 640 21.26 -15.06 -40.72
C ILE A 640 20.49 -14.77 -42.00
N ALA A 641 20.23 -13.50 -42.29
CA ALA A 641 19.50 -13.08 -43.48
C ALA A 641 20.21 -13.50 -44.78
N VAL A 642 21.55 -13.34 -44.86
CA VAL A 642 22.35 -13.81 -46.00
C VAL A 642 22.26 -15.34 -46.16
N SER A 643 22.38 -16.09 -45.04
CA SER A 643 22.31 -17.54 -45.06
C SER A 643 20.91 -18.05 -45.52
N LEU A 644 19.86 -17.40 -45.02
CA LEU A 644 18.49 -17.70 -45.43
C LEU A 644 18.22 -17.36 -46.92
N THR A 645 18.67 -16.18 -47.36
CA THR A 645 18.56 -15.80 -48.80
C THR A 645 19.23 -16.80 -49.70
N ARG A 646 20.37 -17.35 -49.26
CA ARG A 646 21.00 -18.46 -50.03
C ARG A 646 20.15 -19.70 -50.10
N SER A 647 19.41 -20.05 -49.08
CA SER A 647 18.47 -21.19 -49.13
C SER A 647 17.26 -20.94 -50.05
N LEU A 648 16.88 -19.67 -50.21
CA LEU A 648 15.76 -19.22 -51.05
C LEU A 648 16.15 -18.98 -52.52
N SER A 649 17.42 -19.10 -52.89
CA SER A 649 18.00 -18.75 -54.20
C SER A 649 17.23 -19.38 -55.37
N ARG A 650 16.89 -20.66 -55.25
CA ARG A 650 16.11 -21.37 -56.33
C ARG A 650 14.71 -20.82 -56.51
N LYS A 651 14.07 -20.35 -55.47
CA LYS A 651 12.67 -19.88 -55.49
C LYS A 651 12.54 -18.50 -56.13
N TYR A 652 13.55 -17.65 -56.00
CA TYR A 652 13.55 -16.28 -56.45
C TYR A 652 14.52 -16.03 -57.63
N GLU A 653 14.94 -17.11 -58.30
CA GLU A 653 15.85 -17.03 -59.47
C GLU A 653 17.17 -16.29 -59.17
N ILE A 654 17.68 -16.42 -57.95
CA ILE A 654 18.94 -15.83 -57.50
C ILE A 654 20.08 -16.77 -57.85
N ASP A 655 21.19 -16.26 -58.37
CA ASP A 655 22.42 -17.03 -58.58
C ASP A 655 22.85 -17.78 -57.32
N PRO A 656 22.90 -19.13 -57.34
CA PRO A 656 23.27 -19.90 -56.11
C PRO A 656 24.66 -19.58 -55.59
N ASP A 657 25.56 -19.13 -56.48
CA ASP A 657 26.96 -18.82 -56.19
C ASP A 657 27.22 -17.32 -55.86
N PHE A 658 26.15 -16.53 -55.66
CA PHE A 658 26.25 -15.10 -55.33
C PHE A 658 27.21 -14.84 -54.15
N TYR A 659 27.26 -15.72 -53.19
CA TYR A 659 28.14 -15.63 -52.02
C TYR A 659 29.61 -15.77 -52.31
N LYS A 660 30.00 -16.13 -53.56
CA LYS A 660 31.39 -16.22 -54.05
C LYS A 660 31.72 -15.10 -54.99
N ASN A 661 30.73 -14.65 -55.80
CA ASN A 661 30.95 -13.77 -56.95
C ASN A 661 30.39 -12.36 -56.76
N LYS A 662 29.66 -12.11 -55.65
CA LYS A 662 29.07 -10.81 -55.37
C LYS A 662 29.46 -10.30 -54.00
N ASP A 663 29.90 -9.08 -53.92
CA ASP A 663 30.04 -8.33 -52.68
C ASP A 663 28.69 -7.68 -52.32
N ILE A 664 28.30 -7.80 -51.07
CA ILE A 664 27.01 -7.31 -50.58
C ILE A 664 27.29 -6.24 -49.54
N HIS A 665 26.73 -5.04 -49.77
CA HIS A 665 26.78 -3.96 -48.80
C HIS A 665 25.39 -3.67 -48.26
N ILE A 666 25.18 -3.89 -46.95
CA ILE A 666 23.97 -3.59 -46.24
C ILE A 666 24.17 -2.29 -45.47
N HIS A 667 23.35 -1.30 -45.76
CA HIS A 667 23.41 0.02 -45.14
C HIS A 667 22.14 0.37 -44.42
N ALA A 668 22.24 0.83 -43.18
CA ALA A 668 21.16 1.48 -42.46
C ALA A 668 21.45 2.97 -42.28
N PRO A 669 20.77 3.86 -43.05
CA PRO A 669 20.99 5.31 -42.95
C PRO A 669 20.88 5.86 -41.53
N GLU A 670 21.32 7.09 -41.30
CA GLU A 670 21.45 7.74 -39.99
C GLU A 670 22.49 7.10 -39.06
N GLY A 671 23.73 6.96 -39.54
CA GLY A 671 24.85 6.35 -38.81
C GLY A 671 25.23 7.00 -37.46
N ALA A 672 24.74 8.20 -37.18
CA ALA A 672 24.92 8.86 -35.89
C ALA A 672 24.09 8.23 -34.73
N VAL A 673 23.06 7.40 -35.06
CA VAL A 673 22.21 6.75 -34.06
C VAL A 673 22.59 5.26 -34.02
N PRO A 674 23.11 4.74 -32.91
CA PRO A 674 23.37 3.31 -32.76
C PRO A 674 22.06 2.52 -32.91
N LYS A 675 22.14 1.41 -33.68
CA LYS A 675 21.00 0.55 -33.95
C LYS A 675 21.38 -0.88 -33.55
N ASP A 676 20.60 -1.46 -32.64
CA ASP A 676 20.77 -2.84 -32.26
C ASP A 676 19.43 -3.52 -32.04
N GLY A 677 19.37 -4.83 -32.30
CA GLY A 677 18.18 -5.65 -32.09
C GLY A 677 17.91 -6.65 -33.20
N PRO A 678 17.21 -7.76 -32.89
CA PRO A 678 16.96 -8.83 -33.85
C PRO A 678 15.82 -8.56 -34.83
N SER A 679 14.95 -7.56 -34.54
CA SER A 679 13.68 -7.31 -35.25
C SER A 679 13.81 -6.82 -36.70
N ALA A 680 15.05 -6.56 -37.19
CA ALA A 680 15.32 -6.18 -38.55
C ALA A 680 15.59 -7.37 -39.49
N GLY A 681 15.59 -8.60 -38.99
CA GLY A 681 15.94 -9.79 -39.78
C GLY A 681 15.05 -10.00 -41.01
N VAL A 682 13.74 -9.84 -40.90
CA VAL A 682 12.83 -9.92 -42.05
C VAL A 682 13.08 -8.83 -43.07
N THR A 683 13.40 -7.63 -42.60
CA THR A 683 13.69 -6.46 -43.44
C THR A 683 14.99 -6.68 -44.25
N MET A 684 16.04 -7.15 -43.59
CA MET A 684 17.33 -7.47 -44.23
C MET A 684 17.18 -8.59 -45.24
N THR A 685 16.44 -9.66 -44.92
CA THR A 685 16.19 -10.76 -45.83
C THR A 685 15.41 -10.29 -47.09
N THR A 686 14.39 -9.45 -46.89
CA THR A 686 13.58 -8.90 -48.00
C THR A 686 14.43 -7.99 -48.91
N ALA A 687 15.26 -7.14 -48.30
CA ALA A 687 16.21 -6.27 -49.06
C ALA A 687 17.20 -7.07 -49.85
N LEU A 688 17.80 -8.13 -49.26
CA LEU A 688 18.70 -9.04 -49.93
C LEU A 688 18.06 -9.80 -51.08
N VAL A 689 16.88 -10.37 -50.87
CA VAL A 689 16.15 -11.08 -51.93
C VAL A 689 15.80 -10.09 -53.05
N SER A 690 15.34 -8.90 -52.75
CA SER A 690 15.04 -7.87 -53.76
C SER A 690 16.29 -7.46 -54.55
N ALA A 691 17.39 -7.18 -53.88
CA ALA A 691 18.62 -6.76 -54.55
C ALA A 691 19.23 -7.83 -55.45
N LEU A 692 19.16 -9.10 -55.02
CA LEU A 692 19.73 -10.22 -55.77
C LEU A 692 18.81 -10.74 -56.88
N SER A 693 17.49 -10.67 -56.73
CA SER A 693 16.48 -11.08 -57.74
C SER A 693 16.11 -9.96 -58.72
N GLY A 694 16.43 -8.71 -58.42
CA GLY A 694 16.01 -7.56 -59.20
C GLY A 694 14.54 -7.20 -59.10
N ILE A 695 13.79 -7.77 -58.11
CA ILE A 695 12.36 -7.53 -57.91
C ILE A 695 12.21 -6.31 -56.98
N PRO A 696 11.51 -5.23 -57.39
CA PRO A 696 11.29 -4.06 -56.52
C PRO A 696 10.45 -4.39 -55.29
N VAL A 697 10.70 -3.67 -54.21
CA VAL A 697 9.90 -3.70 -52.97
C VAL A 697 8.85 -2.60 -53.00
N ARG A 698 7.68 -2.90 -52.58
CA ARG A 698 6.58 -1.95 -52.44
C ARG A 698 6.91 -0.88 -51.38
N ARG A 699 6.87 0.38 -51.78
CA ARG A 699 7.13 1.55 -50.93
C ARG A 699 6.14 1.72 -49.78
N ASP A 700 4.88 1.27 -49.97
CA ASP A 700 3.81 1.41 -49.01
C ASP A 700 3.73 0.26 -47.98
N VAL A 701 4.74 -0.61 -47.97
CA VAL A 701 4.88 -1.73 -47.04
C VAL A 701 6.03 -1.46 -46.11
N ALA A 702 5.78 -1.67 -44.81
CA ALA A 702 6.83 -1.76 -43.77
C ALA A 702 6.75 -3.12 -43.09
N MET A 703 7.85 -3.53 -42.47
CA MET A 703 7.89 -4.84 -41.81
C MET A 703 8.77 -4.80 -40.56
N THR A 704 8.49 -5.73 -39.67
CA THR A 704 9.30 -6.00 -38.49
C THR A 704 9.16 -7.47 -38.11
N GLY A 705 10.23 -8.09 -37.66
CA GLY A 705 10.27 -9.47 -37.24
C GLY A 705 11.70 -9.97 -37.13
N GLU A 706 11.94 -10.80 -36.13
CA GLU A 706 13.17 -11.59 -36.03
C GLU A 706 13.05 -12.78 -36.97
N ILE A 707 14.16 -13.21 -37.58
CA ILE A 707 14.17 -14.30 -38.56
C ILE A 707 15.08 -15.43 -38.14
N THR A 708 14.64 -16.68 -38.33
CA THR A 708 15.46 -17.86 -38.08
C THR A 708 16.08 -18.39 -39.38
N LEU A 709 17.10 -19.22 -39.29
CA LEU A 709 17.72 -19.90 -40.43
C LEU A 709 16.76 -20.76 -41.27
N ARG A 710 15.58 -21.14 -40.68
CA ARG A 710 14.52 -21.89 -41.36
C ARG A 710 13.43 -21.02 -41.97
N GLY A 711 13.57 -19.70 -41.82
CA GLY A 711 12.60 -18.73 -42.32
C GLY A 711 11.38 -18.52 -41.44
N LYS A 712 11.34 -19.06 -40.20
CA LYS A 712 10.28 -18.74 -39.24
C LYS A 712 10.46 -17.29 -38.77
N VAL A 713 9.36 -16.55 -38.65
CA VAL A 713 9.32 -15.18 -38.13
C VAL A 713 8.96 -15.24 -36.68
N LEU A 714 9.81 -14.66 -35.81
CA LEU A 714 9.66 -14.66 -34.36
C LEU A 714 9.10 -13.30 -33.87
N PRO A 715 8.44 -13.28 -32.69
CA PRO A 715 7.79 -12.11 -32.15
C PRO A 715 8.78 -11.00 -31.79
N ILE A 716 8.26 -9.76 -31.73
CA ILE A 716 9.04 -8.55 -31.44
C ILE A 716 8.37 -7.70 -30.38
N GLY A 717 9.15 -6.85 -29.71
CA GLY A 717 8.64 -5.83 -28.80
C GLY A 717 8.36 -4.49 -29.47
N GLY A 718 7.57 -3.63 -28.79
CA GLY A 718 7.29 -2.26 -29.20
C GLY A 718 6.41 -2.15 -30.45
N LEU A 719 5.45 -3.05 -30.63
CA LEU A 719 4.57 -3.07 -31.79
C LEU A 719 3.79 -1.76 -31.94
N ARG A 720 3.30 -1.19 -30.84
CA ARG A 720 2.53 0.06 -30.83
C ARG A 720 3.36 1.22 -31.40
N GLU A 721 4.55 1.41 -30.90
CA GLU A 721 5.46 2.48 -31.32
C GLU A 721 5.88 2.32 -32.78
N LYS A 722 6.17 1.09 -33.20
CA LYS A 722 6.57 0.75 -34.56
C LYS A 722 5.44 1.03 -35.58
N THR A 723 4.23 0.63 -35.27
CA THR A 723 3.06 0.85 -36.12
C THR A 723 2.66 2.32 -36.20
N MET A 724 2.82 3.08 -35.10
CA MET A 724 2.65 4.53 -35.10
C MET A 724 3.62 5.24 -36.03
N ALA A 725 4.89 4.85 -36.02
CA ALA A 725 5.89 5.39 -36.93
C ALA A 725 5.54 5.10 -38.39
N ALA A 726 5.13 3.87 -38.68
CA ALA A 726 4.65 3.47 -39.99
C ALA A 726 3.46 4.32 -40.47
N TYR A 727 2.45 4.50 -39.60
CA TYR A 727 1.28 5.33 -39.90
C TYR A 727 1.66 6.79 -40.19
N SER A 728 2.51 7.37 -39.33
CA SER A 728 2.97 8.76 -39.46
C SER A 728 3.76 9.00 -40.76
N ALA A 729 4.48 7.99 -41.23
CA ALA A 729 5.24 8.04 -42.48
C ALA A 729 4.37 7.79 -43.73
N GLY A 730 3.12 7.39 -43.57
CA GLY A 730 2.19 7.13 -44.67
C GLY A 730 2.25 5.70 -45.23
N ILE A 731 2.80 4.75 -44.50
CA ILE A 731 2.76 3.32 -44.78
C ILE A 731 1.31 2.85 -44.75
N LYS A 732 0.91 1.97 -45.71
CA LYS A 732 -0.44 1.41 -45.78
C LYS A 732 -0.51 -0.01 -45.24
N THR A 733 0.55 -0.78 -45.40
CA THR A 733 0.57 -2.20 -45.02
C THR A 733 1.77 -2.45 -44.11
N VAL A 734 1.53 -3.08 -42.96
CA VAL A 734 2.57 -3.52 -42.04
C VAL A 734 2.58 -5.04 -41.93
N VAL A 735 3.72 -5.65 -42.18
CA VAL A 735 3.93 -7.08 -41.95
C VAL A 735 4.52 -7.27 -40.53
N ILE A 736 3.81 -8.05 -39.72
CA ILE A 736 4.19 -8.34 -38.34
C ILE A 736 4.21 -9.86 -38.10
N PRO A 737 4.94 -10.36 -37.12
CA PRO A 737 4.93 -11.77 -36.76
C PRO A 737 3.52 -12.21 -36.29
N ASP A 738 3.13 -13.45 -36.61
CA ASP A 738 1.82 -14.01 -36.23
C ASP A 738 1.65 -14.07 -34.71
N GLU A 739 2.71 -14.38 -34.00
CA GLU A 739 2.71 -14.44 -32.52
C GLU A 739 2.41 -13.07 -31.86
N ASN A 740 2.62 -11.94 -32.55
CA ASN A 740 2.23 -10.60 -32.08
C ASN A 740 0.74 -10.26 -32.35
N LYS A 741 -0.10 -11.21 -32.77
CA LYS A 741 -1.53 -10.99 -32.96
C LYS A 741 -2.24 -10.51 -31.68
N ALA A 742 -1.80 -10.98 -30.53
CA ALA A 742 -2.36 -10.55 -29.24
C ALA A 742 -2.10 -9.06 -28.99
N ASP A 743 -0.92 -8.56 -29.35
CA ASP A 743 -0.50 -7.18 -29.14
C ASP A 743 -1.27 -6.19 -30.03
N MET A 744 -1.93 -6.67 -31.08
CA MET A 744 -2.80 -5.84 -31.92
C MET A 744 -3.97 -5.24 -31.14
N LYS A 745 -4.40 -5.86 -30.04
CA LYS A 745 -5.46 -5.31 -29.17
C LYS A 745 -5.04 -4.00 -28.49
N ASP A 746 -3.74 -3.78 -28.39
CA ASP A 746 -3.16 -2.60 -27.75
C ASP A 746 -2.91 -1.45 -28.73
N LEU A 747 -3.22 -1.65 -30.03
CA LEU A 747 -3.07 -0.63 -31.04
C LEU A 747 -4.25 0.35 -31.01
N ASP A 748 -3.98 1.60 -31.36
CA ASP A 748 -5.02 2.63 -31.47
C ASP A 748 -6.01 2.34 -32.59
N ASP A 749 -7.29 2.60 -32.34
CA ASP A 749 -8.38 2.39 -33.31
C ASP A 749 -8.12 3.13 -34.63
N VAL A 750 -7.47 4.27 -34.60
CA VAL A 750 -7.08 5.05 -35.78
C VAL A 750 -6.09 4.28 -36.65
N ILE A 751 -5.12 3.59 -36.02
CA ILE A 751 -4.11 2.78 -36.73
C ILE A 751 -4.78 1.55 -37.35
N LEU A 752 -5.60 0.86 -36.56
CA LEU A 752 -6.33 -0.34 -37.02
C LEU A 752 -7.27 -0.06 -38.20
N SER A 753 -7.90 1.13 -38.22
CA SER A 753 -8.85 1.54 -39.25
C SER A 753 -8.18 2.01 -40.56
N ASN A 754 -6.96 2.54 -40.47
CA ASN A 754 -6.28 3.18 -41.62
C ASN A 754 -5.11 2.37 -42.22
N MET A 755 -4.72 1.26 -41.57
CA MET A 755 -3.62 0.41 -42.00
C MET A 755 -4.03 -1.04 -42.13
N SER A 756 -3.43 -1.75 -43.08
CA SER A 756 -3.59 -3.19 -43.25
C SER A 756 -2.47 -3.95 -42.57
N PHE A 757 -2.81 -4.94 -41.76
CA PHE A 757 -1.85 -5.79 -41.06
C PHE A 757 -1.79 -7.17 -41.71
N VAL A 758 -0.58 -7.66 -42.00
CA VAL A 758 -0.33 -9.00 -42.51
C VAL A 758 0.45 -9.78 -41.43
N LEU A 759 -0.19 -10.84 -40.96
CA LEU A 759 0.43 -11.76 -40.00
C LEU A 759 1.33 -12.75 -40.73
N ALA A 760 2.58 -12.84 -40.35
CA ALA A 760 3.58 -13.67 -41.02
C ALA A 760 4.17 -14.69 -40.04
N GLU A 761 3.91 -15.97 -40.27
CA GLU A 761 4.62 -17.07 -39.63
C GLU A 761 5.99 -17.33 -40.25
N ASN A 762 6.07 -17.10 -41.58
CA ASN A 762 7.22 -17.43 -42.38
C ASN A 762 7.65 -16.28 -43.28
N ILE A 763 8.92 -16.26 -43.66
CA ILE A 763 9.50 -15.26 -44.57
C ILE A 763 8.78 -15.22 -45.94
N ASP A 764 8.21 -16.31 -46.37
CA ASP A 764 7.46 -16.37 -47.62
C ASP A 764 6.25 -15.42 -47.61
N THR A 765 5.53 -15.33 -46.50
CA THR A 765 4.40 -14.39 -46.34
C THR A 765 4.90 -12.94 -46.44
N VAL A 766 6.05 -12.64 -45.82
CA VAL A 766 6.69 -11.34 -45.89
C VAL A 766 7.05 -10.97 -47.32
N LEU A 767 7.78 -11.85 -48.01
CA LEU A 767 8.25 -11.64 -49.41
C LEU A 767 7.09 -11.51 -50.39
N ASN A 768 6.05 -12.33 -50.24
CA ASN A 768 4.87 -12.28 -51.13
C ASN A 768 4.05 -10.98 -50.95
N THR A 769 4.15 -10.35 -49.76
CA THR A 769 3.46 -9.09 -49.48
C THR A 769 4.30 -7.88 -49.94
N ALA A 770 5.62 -7.95 -49.69
CA ALA A 770 6.52 -6.82 -49.90
C ALA A 770 7.03 -6.67 -51.34
N LEU A 771 7.28 -7.79 -52.01
CA LEU A 771 7.80 -7.75 -53.40
C LEU A 771 6.69 -7.46 -54.41
N VAL A 772 7.00 -6.64 -55.39
CA VAL A 772 6.08 -6.34 -56.52
C VAL A 772 5.95 -7.59 -57.36
N LYS A 773 4.75 -8.15 -57.48
CA LYS A 773 4.52 -9.29 -58.39
C LYS A 773 4.84 -8.89 -59.82
N PRO A 774 5.68 -9.66 -60.56
CA PRO A 774 5.96 -9.32 -61.96
C PRO A 774 4.64 -9.34 -62.74
N ASN A 775 4.35 -8.21 -63.40
CA ASN A 775 3.20 -8.13 -64.31
C ASN A 775 3.50 -9.04 -65.51
N VAL A 776 2.84 -10.19 -65.59
CA VAL A 776 3.01 -11.20 -66.68
C VAL A 776 2.67 -10.62 -68.07
N THR A 777 2.18 -9.39 -68.13
CA THR A 777 1.81 -8.69 -69.41
C THR A 777 2.92 -7.78 -69.96
N ALA A 778 4.02 -7.49 -69.22
CA ALA A 778 5.09 -6.57 -69.70
C ALA A 778 6.30 -7.30 -70.37
N ALA A 779 6.45 -8.59 -70.18
CA ALA A 779 7.62 -9.34 -70.63
C ALA A 779 7.62 -9.73 -72.15
N LYS A 780 6.73 -9.20 -72.98
CA LYS A 780 6.64 -9.49 -74.46
C LYS A 780 6.96 -8.33 -75.41
N LYS A 781 7.59 -7.25 -74.94
CA LYS A 781 7.97 -6.09 -75.82
C LYS A 781 9.36 -5.53 -75.62
N SER A 782 10.39 -6.33 -75.38
CA SER A 782 11.77 -5.83 -75.42
C SER A 782 12.73 -6.74 -76.22
N ASN A 783 12.30 -7.29 -77.36
CA ASN A 783 13.16 -7.81 -78.32
C ASN A 783 13.05 -6.98 -79.61
N GLU A 784 13.50 -5.74 -79.59
CA GLU A 784 13.81 -4.94 -80.80
C GLU A 784 15.23 -4.35 -80.67
N LYS A 785 15.99 -4.76 -81.64
CA LYS A 785 17.36 -4.52 -82.04
C LYS A 785 17.97 -3.19 -81.63
N LEU A 786 19.13 -3.24 -81.02
CA LEU A 786 20.08 -2.15 -80.89
C LEU A 786 20.70 -1.86 -82.27
N PRO A 787 20.78 -0.57 -82.68
CA PRO A 787 21.55 -0.20 -83.92
C PRO A 787 23.04 -0.10 -83.56
N SER A 788 23.86 -0.69 -84.48
CA SER A 788 25.32 -0.65 -84.40
C SER A 788 25.88 0.76 -84.52
N ALA A 789 26.71 1.26 -83.57
CA ALA A 789 27.40 2.50 -83.69
C ALA A 789 28.81 2.32 -84.39
N LYS A 790 29.06 3.05 -85.46
CA LYS A 790 30.34 3.15 -86.11
C LYS A 790 31.38 3.84 -85.27
N PRO A 791 32.69 3.52 -85.42
CA PRO A 791 33.77 4.08 -84.64
C PRO A 791 34.11 5.51 -85.11
N ARG A 792 34.35 6.44 -84.23
CA ARG A 792 34.83 7.79 -84.44
C ARG A 792 36.32 7.96 -84.04
N ALA A 793 37.14 8.51 -84.95
CA ALA A 793 38.55 8.64 -84.92
C ALA A 793 39.12 9.54 -83.73
N SER A 794 40.37 9.18 -83.40
CA SER A 794 41.23 9.85 -82.48
C SER A 794 41.54 11.31 -82.84
N ARG A 795 41.55 12.19 -81.85
CA ARG A 795 42.19 13.50 -81.88
C ARG A 795 43.14 13.68 -80.67
N LYS A 796 44.36 14.05 -80.95
CA LYS A 796 45.53 14.28 -80.10
C LYS A 796 45.37 15.52 -79.17
N PRO A 797 46.17 15.65 -78.07
CA PRO A 797 45.96 16.59 -76.96
C PRO A 797 46.56 17.95 -77.25
N GLY A 798 45.92 19.00 -76.77
CA GLY A 798 46.44 20.35 -76.70
C GLY A 798 46.76 20.73 -75.24
N LYS A 799 47.92 21.33 -75.04
CA LYS A 799 48.54 21.81 -73.78
C LYS A 799 47.98 23.13 -73.33
N ASN A 800 48.23 23.40 -72.06
CA ASN A 800 48.24 24.67 -71.34
C ASN A 800 46.88 25.13 -70.78
N ALA A 801 46.80 25.72 -69.59
CA ALA A 801 47.76 26.33 -68.71
C ALA A 801 47.18 26.51 -67.33
N VAL A 802 48.01 26.49 -66.34
CA VAL A 802 47.88 26.94 -64.96
C VAL A 802 47.27 28.33 -64.86
N LYS A 803 46.34 28.51 -63.85
CA LYS A 803 46.41 29.66 -62.90
C LYS A 803 45.51 29.39 -61.65
N GLU A 804 46.21 29.57 -60.54
CA GLU A 804 45.77 29.79 -59.19
C GLU A 804 44.59 30.75 -59.05
N ILE A 805 43.62 30.52 -58.20
CA ILE A 805 43.49 31.24 -56.93
C ILE A 805 42.61 30.35 -56.06
#